data_7f2fa88358047e7f18faee61d1c524ba
#
_entry.id   7f2fa88358047e7f18faee61d1c524ba
#
_cell.length_a   1.000
_cell.length_b   1.000
_cell.length_c   1.000
_cell.angle_alpha   90.00
_cell.angle_beta   90.00
_cell.angle_gamma   90.00
#
_symmetry.space_group_name_H-M   'P 1'
#
loop_
_entity.id
_entity.type
_entity.pdbx_description
1 polymer ?
#
loop_
_entity_poly.entity_id
_entity_poly.type
_entity_poly.pdbx_seq_one_letter_code
_entity_poly.pdbx_strand_id
1 'polypeptide(L)'
;RFSLVGLFLAPLLRARDGNWRHWSGQVFAHFTRVDVSHLRHHADVGIEVAQGRGALRAWADVRSGQVVGGTADLALADVNTTLAADLRPLVLPSIQGRLGGRRLTGGFEFSTQALQFQTDDGLTWPGGNLRLVHTDANGKAPAQGELRADRLDLAALAQVASRLPLGAAAHDALRTYTPQGLVDEIQATWKGPLDALQQYQVKGRIQGLALAGATDGATPAHLGLRGANVDIDMTQAGGKAALTMASGALVLPGVFEEPVLPLDRLSADVRWQVDGGRIAVQANDVQFANADAQGDARATWHTSDPSKAPHRSRFPGVLDLSGTLHRADGTRVHRYLPLSIPAESRHYVRDAVVAGSASNVQFRVKGDLHDLPFNDPKQGEFRIAARVKDVTYAYVPTALQPAGTLPWPALTDLGGELIFERSSMQVRGASGGFAGSKGLRLSKVEARIPDLAHTVVGVSADARGPLAELLTLMTTSPLGRMTGNALEQASGTGNADFQLRLSLPISDINKSKVQGSVTLAGNELRITPDAPALTRVRGAVQFSETGFSLSNVQAQALGGPVRLEGGMRALAANAPATESAVQIRAQGTATAEGLQQTPQLGMLSQLARRATGSAPYTLALSFRRGVPELQVNTSLQGLALALPPPLGKAADTSLPLRFDNQVARESLVGLANNNGSNAPPLRDQITFDLGALGSATYVRDLSGPQPRVLRGAIGVGLS
;
A
#
# COMPACT_ATOMS: atom_id res chain seq x y z
N ARG A 1 -10.94 -38.86 -59.47
CA ARG A 1 -11.69 -38.16 -60.58
C ARG A 1 -11.24 -36.72 -60.56
N PHE A 2 -10.95 -36.15 -61.71
CA PHE A 2 -10.65 -34.73 -61.91
C PHE A 2 -11.42 -34.20 -63.10
N SER A 3 -11.67 -32.89 -63.11
CA SER A 3 -12.20 -32.15 -64.24
C SER A 3 -11.21 -31.05 -64.57
N LEU A 4 -10.91 -30.91 -65.85
CA LEU A 4 -10.10 -29.84 -66.36
C LEU A 4 -10.87 -29.17 -67.51
N VAL A 5 -11.08 -27.86 -67.43
CA VAL A 5 -11.74 -27.04 -68.47
C VAL A 5 -10.87 -25.84 -68.73
N GLY A 6 -10.60 -25.57 -69.97
CA GLY A 6 -9.84 -24.40 -70.40
C GLY A 6 -10.55 -23.63 -71.51
N LEU A 7 -10.57 -22.29 -71.37
CA LEU A 7 -11.00 -21.38 -72.42
C LEU A 7 -9.80 -20.54 -72.83
N PHE A 8 -9.34 -20.75 -74.09
CA PHE A 8 -8.15 -20.07 -74.60
C PHE A 8 -8.44 -19.26 -75.86
N LEU A 9 -7.80 -18.18 -75.92
CA LEU A 9 -7.73 -17.34 -77.12
C LEU A 9 -6.31 -17.41 -77.73
N ALA A 10 -6.19 -17.76 -79.00
CA ALA A 10 -4.91 -17.72 -79.70
C ALA A 10 -4.88 -16.49 -80.59
N PRO A 11 -3.72 -15.84 -80.80
CA PRO A 11 -3.60 -14.72 -81.80
C PRO A 11 -3.90 -15.25 -83.17
N LEU A 12 -4.80 -14.56 -83.90
CA LEU A 12 -5.28 -14.93 -85.27
C LEU A 12 -4.15 -15.28 -86.21
N LEU A 13 -3.05 -14.57 -86.20
CA LEU A 13 -1.89 -14.75 -87.09
C LEU A 13 -0.97 -15.95 -86.69
N ARG A 14 -1.17 -16.57 -85.55
CA ARG A 14 -0.37 -17.67 -85.05
C ARG A 14 -1.22 -18.87 -84.62
N ALA A 15 -2.51 -18.88 -84.88
CA ALA A 15 -3.44 -19.93 -84.55
C ALA A 15 -3.09 -21.31 -85.13
N ARG A 16 -2.35 -21.33 -86.29
CA ARG A 16 -1.93 -22.57 -86.97
C ARG A 16 -0.73 -23.29 -86.32
N ASP A 17 0.03 -22.59 -85.52
CA ASP A 17 1.27 -23.16 -84.96
C ASP A 17 1.07 -24.16 -83.80
N GLY A 18 -0.17 -24.25 -83.31
CA GLY A 18 -0.50 -25.12 -82.16
C GLY A 18 0.34 -24.89 -80.91
N ASN A 19 1.12 -23.79 -80.91
CA ASN A 19 2.04 -23.52 -79.77
C ASN A 19 1.31 -22.89 -78.59
N TRP A 20 1.03 -23.63 -77.61
CA TRP A 20 0.33 -23.22 -76.36
C TRP A 20 1.01 -22.06 -75.68
N ARG A 21 2.30 -21.79 -75.94
CA ARG A 21 3.07 -20.69 -75.34
C ARG A 21 2.57 -19.29 -75.78
N HIS A 22 1.70 -19.23 -76.82
CA HIS A 22 1.07 -17.99 -77.22
C HIS A 22 -0.40 -17.85 -76.85
N TRP A 23 -0.94 -18.86 -76.13
CA TRP A 23 -2.32 -18.87 -75.74
C TRP A 23 -2.55 -18.02 -74.45
N SER A 24 -3.64 -17.31 -74.46
CA SER A 24 -4.11 -16.57 -73.26
C SER A 24 -5.56 -16.98 -72.98
N GLY A 25 -5.87 -17.18 -71.68
CA GLY A 25 -7.18 -17.67 -71.30
C GLY A 25 -7.27 -18.04 -69.84
N GLN A 26 -8.29 -18.80 -69.54
CA GLN A 26 -8.53 -19.32 -68.18
C GLN A 26 -8.60 -20.84 -68.18
N VAL A 27 -8.06 -21.41 -67.13
CA VAL A 27 -8.10 -22.85 -66.84
C VAL A 27 -8.83 -23.06 -65.53
N PHE A 28 -9.80 -23.94 -65.54
CA PHE A 28 -10.46 -24.44 -64.33
C PHE A 28 -10.03 -25.91 -64.15
N ALA A 29 -9.63 -26.24 -62.90
CA ALA A 29 -9.31 -27.58 -62.51
C ALA A 29 -10.05 -27.94 -61.21
N HIS A 30 -10.66 -29.11 -61.21
CA HIS A 30 -11.33 -29.62 -59.98
C HIS A 30 -10.84 -31.05 -59.69
N PHE A 31 -10.22 -31.18 -58.52
CA PHE A 31 -9.73 -32.44 -58.02
C PHE A 31 -10.51 -32.79 -56.74
N THR A 32 -11.21 -33.92 -56.70
CA THR A 32 -11.86 -34.39 -55.50
C THR A 32 -10.86 -35.07 -54.54
N ARG A 33 -9.74 -35.55 -55.05
CA ARG A 33 -8.58 -36.03 -54.33
C ARG A 33 -7.34 -35.73 -55.12
N VAL A 34 -6.41 -34.99 -54.51
CA VAL A 34 -5.12 -34.63 -55.09
C VAL A 34 -4.05 -34.76 -54.05
N ASP A 35 -2.85 -35.15 -54.44
CA ASP A 35 -1.62 -34.98 -53.67
C ASP A 35 -0.93 -33.73 -54.27
N VAL A 36 -0.90 -32.67 -53.46
CA VAL A 36 -0.42 -31.37 -53.94
C VAL A 36 1.11 -31.32 -54.10
N SER A 37 1.83 -32.31 -53.56
CA SER A 37 3.29 -32.45 -53.74
C SER A 37 3.66 -32.62 -55.20
N HIS A 38 2.79 -33.21 -56.00
CA HIS A 38 3.00 -33.37 -57.46
C HIS A 38 2.88 -32.09 -58.26
N LEU A 39 2.18 -31.04 -57.71
CA LEU A 39 1.99 -29.77 -58.42
C LEU A 39 3.30 -29.01 -58.63
N ARG A 40 4.31 -29.20 -57.79
CA ARG A 40 5.65 -28.61 -57.92
C ARG A 40 6.32 -28.88 -59.27
N HIS A 41 6.00 -29.98 -59.91
CA HIS A 41 6.56 -30.35 -61.21
C HIS A 41 5.90 -29.60 -62.40
N HIS A 42 4.77 -28.94 -62.16
CA HIS A 42 3.98 -28.34 -63.19
C HIS A 42 3.78 -26.81 -63.01
N ALA A 43 4.03 -26.27 -61.84
CA ALA A 43 3.92 -24.85 -61.53
C ALA A 43 4.96 -24.45 -60.48
N ASP A 44 5.78 -23.44 -60.79
CA ASP A 44 6.61 -22.78 -59.81
C ASP A 44 5.73 -21.74 -59.08
N VAL A 45 5.29 -22.11 -57.86
CA VAL A 45 4.44 -21.26 -57.03
C VAL A 45 5.24 -20.45 -56.01
N GLY A 46 6.60 -20.54 -56.07
CA GLY A 46 7.49 -19.81 -55.12
C GLY A 46 7.50 -20.30 -53.70
N ILE A 47 6.82 -21.43 -53.40
CA ILE A 47 6.81 -22.08 -52.08
C ILE A 47 7.06 -23.57 -52.26
N GLU A 48 7.76 -24.17 -51.32
CA GLU A 48 8.02 -25.61 -51.31
C GLU A 48 6.88 -26.32 -50.60
N VAL A 49 6.12 -27.16 -51.31
CA VAL A 49 5.08 -28.04 -50.75
C VAL A 49 5.56 -29.47 -50.82
N ALA A 50 5.98 -30.01 -49.66
CA ALA A 50 6.51 -31.36 -49.54
C ALA A 50 5.40 -32.44 -49.53
N GLN A 51 4.26 -32.14 -48.90
CA GLN A 51 3.14 -33.07 -48.75
C GLN A 51 1.83 -32.33 -48.70
N GLY A 52 0.72 -33.01 -48.96
CA GLY A 52 -0.63 -32.52 -48.76
C GLY A 52 -1.65 -33.25 -49.63
N ARG A 53 -2.76 -33.68 -49.04
CA ARG A 53 -3.80 -34.48 -49.69
C ARG A 53 -5.17 -33.89 -49.46
N GLY A 54 -6.02 -33.90 -50.46
CA GLY A 54 -7.41 -33.44 -50.26
C GLY A 54 -8.10 -33.00 -51.54
N ALA A 55 -9.08 -32.11 -51.40
CA ALA A 55 -9.82 -31.52 -52.50
C ALA A 55 -9.25 -30.16 -52.87
N LEU A 56 -9.21 -29.89 -54.15
CA LEU A 56 -8.74 -28.62 -54.74
C LEU A 56 -9.64 -28.21 -55.91
N ARG A 57 -10.08 -26.95 -55.93
CA ARG A 57 -10.62 -26.30 -57.09
C ARG A 57 -9.74 -25.09 -57.41
N ALA A 58 -9.24 -25.03 -58.63
CA ALA A 58 -8.34 -23.95 -59.02
C ALA A 58 -8.84 -23.30 -60.31
N TRP A 59 -8.75 -22.01 -60.34
CA TRP A 59 -8.92 -21.18 -61.53
C TRP A 59 -7.57 -20.49 -61.79
N ALA A 60 -7.02 -20.68 -62.99
CA ALA A 60 -5.75 -20.07 -63.33
C ALA A 60 -5.92 -19.19 -64.57
N ASP A 61 -5.40 -17.97 -64.52
CA ASP A 61 -5.29 -17.06 -65.63
C ASP A 61 -3.97 -17.31 -66.36
N VAL A 62 -4.05 -17.62 -67.61
CA VAL A 62 -2.86 -17.88 -68.46
C VAL A 62 -2.71 -16.75 -69.45
N ARG A 63 -1.52 -16.24 -69.60
CA ARG A 63 -1.16 -15.19 -70.59
C ARG A 63 0.14 -15.59 -71.25
N SER A 64 0.08 -15.72 -72.59
CA SER A 64 1.24 -16.20 -73.36
C SER A 64 1.85 -17.49 -72.84
N GLY A 65 1.02 -18.45 -72.51
CA GLY A 65 1.42 -19.76 -71.99
C GLY A 65 1.94 -19.79 -70.56
N GLN A 66 1.94 -18.66 -69.86
CA GLN A 66 2.38 -18.59 -68.46
C GLN A 66 1.19 -18.31 -67.54
N VAL A 67 1.16 -18.96 -66.39
CA VAL A 67 0.20 -18.66 -65.35
C VAL A 67 0.54 -17.29 -64.76
N VAL A 68 -0.34 -16.33 -64.90
CA VAL A 68 -0.16 -14.97 -64.41
C VAL A 68 -1.00 -14.65 -63.18
N GLY A 69 -1.92 -15.53 -62.82
CA GLY A 69 -2.72 -15.43 -61.64
C GLY A 69 -3.64 -16.62 -61.47
N GLY A 70 -4.29 -16.70 -60.33
CA GLY A 70 -5.24 -17.73 -60.05
C GLY A 70 -5.86 -17.63 -58.69
N THR A 71 -6.89 -18.42 -58.51
CA THR A 71 -7.59 -18.61 -57.22
C THR A 71 -7.77 -20.08 -56.97
N ALA A 72 -7.60 -20.54 -55.74
CA ALA A 72 -7.77 -21.92 -55.37
C ALA A 72 -8.65 -22.03 -54.12
N ASP A 73 -9.74 -22.78 -54.21
CA ASP A 73 -10.47 -23.29 -53.04
C ASP A 73 -9.80 -24.62 -52.64
N LEU A 74 -9.41 -24.70 -51.41
CA LEU A 74 -8.68 -25.85 -50.89
C LEU A 74 -9.34 -26.42 -49.62
N ALA A 75 -9.29 -27.72 -49.50
CA ALA A 75 -9.61 -28.47 -48.29
C ALA A 75 -8.62 -29.63 -48.24
N LEU A 76 -7.46 -29.41 -47.62
CA LEU A 76 -6.33 -30.32 -47.61
C LEU A 76 -6.04 -30.80 -46.19
N ALA A 77 -5.49 -32.01 -46.10
CA ALA A 77 -4.96 -32.59 -44.89
C ALA A 77 -3.47 -32.94 -45.07
N ASP A 78 -2.76 -33.06 -43.93
CA ASP A 78 -1.36 -33.43 -43.88
C ASP A 78 -0.45 -32.58 -44.75
N VAL A 79 -0.68 -31.26 -44.77
CA VAL A 79 0.11 -30.32 -45.59
C VAL A 79 1.42 -30.02 -44.86
N ASN A 80 2.53 -30.18 -45.55
CA ASN A 80 3.85 -29.79 -45.11
C ASN A 80 4.43 -28.81 -46.17
N THR A 81 4.67 -27.59 -45.75
CA THR A 81 5.15 -26.54 -46.65
C THR A 81 6.19 -25.66 -45.97
N THR A 82 7.16 -25.18 -46.77
CA THR A 82 8.15 -24.20 -46.32
C THR A 82 7.95 -22.93 -47.15
N LEU A 83 7.68 -21.82 -46.48
CA LEU A 83 7.32 -20.57 -47.12
C LEU A 83 8.54 -19.75 -47.60
N ALA A 84 9.73 -19.97 -47.04
CA ALA A 84 11.01 -19.45 -47.48
C ALA A 84 12.15 -20.38 -46.99
N ALA A 85 13.29 -20.37 -47.65
CA ALA A 85 14.37 -21.33 -47.46
C ALA A 85 15.01 -21.30 -46.05
N ASP A 86 14.91 -20.20 -45.35
CA ASP A 86 15.40 -19.93 -44.00
C ASP A 86 14.36 -20.13 -42.90
N LEU A 87 13.13 -20.49 -43.26
CA LEU A 87 12.03 -20.64 -42.30
C LEU A 87 11.82 -22.10 -41.92
N ARG A 88 11.25 -22.32 -40.74
CA ARG A 88 10.83 -23.64 -40.29
C ARG A 88 9.64 -24.13 -41.14
N PRO A 89 9.55 -25.44 -41.40
CA PRO A 89 8.40 -26.01 -42.07
C PRO A 89 7.09 -25.70 -41.32
N LEU A 90 6.05 -25.38 -42.09
CA LEU A 90 4.70 -25.24 -41.59
C LEU A 90 3.93 -26.52 -41.84
N VAL A 91 3.72 -27.30 -40.78
CA VAL A 91 2.98 -28.56 -40.81
C VAL A 91 1.54 -28.30 -40.41
N LEU A 92 0.62 -28.58 -41.32
CA LEU A 92 -0.82 -28.32 -41.18
C LEU A 92 -1.60 -29.63 -41.30
N PRO A 93 -2.03 -30.23 -40.18
CA PRO A 93 -2.96 -31.35 -40.20
C PRO A 93 -4.22 -31.10 -41.03
N SER A 94 -4.70 -29.85 -41.01
CA SER A 94 -5.83 -29.43 -41.85
C SER A 94 -5.69 -27.98 -42.32
N ILE A 95 -6.07 -27.69 -43.54
CA ILE A 95 -6.21 -26.33 -44.08
C ILE A 95 -7.39 -26.26 -45.04
N GLN A 96 -8.22 -25.25 -44.87
CA GLN A 96 -9.36 -25.01 -45.75
C GLN A 96 -9.55 -23.50 -45.98
N GLY A 97 -10.08 -23.13 -47.15
CA GLY A 97 -10.37 -21.74 -47.49
C GLY A 97 -10.00 -21.45 -48.95
N ARG A 98 -9.90 -20.17 -49.26
CA ARG A 98 -9.53 -19.70 -50.60
C ARG A 98 -8.21 -18.98 -50.54
N LEU A 99 -7.31 -19.32 -51.46
CA LEU A 99 -6.07 -18.61 -51.78
C LEU A 99 -6.18 -17.97 -53.12
N GLY A 100 -5.68 -16.73 -53.29
CA GLY A 100 -5.54 -16.05 -54.54
C GLY A 100 -4.12 -15.53 -54.73
N GLY A 101 -3.61 -15.61 -55.94
CA GLY A 101 -2.33 -15.04 -56.33
C GLY A 101 -2.38 -14.45 -57.72
N ARG A 102 -1.70 -13.31 -57.93
CA ARG A 102 -1.59 -12.68 -59.26
C ARG A 102 -0.21 -12.06 -59.42
N ARG A 103 0.43 -12.31 -60.53
CA ARG A 103 1.66 -11.66 -60.93
C ARG A 103 1.32 -10.32 -61.53
N LEU A 104 1.89 -9.25 -61.05
CA LEU A 104 1.77 -7.89 -61.57
C LEU A 104 2.99 -7.55 -62.41
N THR A 105 2.94 -6.51 -63.23
CA THR A 105 4.12 -5.99 -63.90
C THR A 105 5.06 -5.37 -62.86
N GLY A 106 6.12 -6.12 -62.47
CA GLY A 106 7.04 -5.70 -61.43
C GLY A 106 6.48 -5.90 -60.02
N GLY A 107 5.86 -7.06 -59.73
CA GLY A 107 5.37 -7.35 -58.39
C GLY A 107 4.37 -8.49 -58.34
N PHE A 108 3.64 -8.59 -57.21
CA PHE A 108 2.63 -9.63 -57.01
C PHE A 108 1.47 -9.15 -56.13
N GLU A 109 0.36 -9.83 -56.26
CA GLU A 109 -0.79 -9.75 -55.37
C GLU A 109 -1.04 -11.15 -54.77
N PHE A 110 -1.26 -11.20 -53.44
CA PHE A 110 -1.64 -12.41 -52.72
C PHE A 110 -2.88 -12.13 -51.89
N SER A 111 -3.79 -13.10 -51.83
CA SER A 111 -5.00 -12.96 -50.98
C SER A 111 -5.40 -14.28 -50.35
N THR A 112 -5.99 -14.17 -49.16
CA THR A 112 -6.70 -15.27 -48.52
C THR A 112 -8.14 -14.87 -48.26
N GLN A 113 -9.05 -15.83 -48.30
CA GLN A 113 -10.44 -15.60 -47.97
C GLN A 113 -10.96 -16.79 -47.13
N ALA A 114 -11.44 -16.49 -45.92
CA ALA A 114 -11.93 -17.46 -44.97
C ALA A 114 -10.93 -18.63 -44.75
N LEU A 115 -9.62 -18.34 -44.78
CA LEU A 115 -8.58 -19.34 -44.62
C LEU A 115 -8.53 -19.80 -43.16
N GLN A 116 -8.77 -21.10 -42.95
CA GLN A 116 -8.68 -21.77 -41.65
C GLN A 116 -7.65 -22.87 -41.75
N PHE A 117 -6.83 -23.04 -40.69
CA PHE A 117 -5.88 -24.14 -40.59
C PHE A 117 -5.61 -24.53 -39.14
N GLN A 118 -5.14 -25.73 -38.98
CA GLN A 118 -4.61 -26.23 -37.73
C GLN A 118 -3.14 -26.62 -37.94
N THR A 119 -2.29 -26.29 -36.96
CA THR A 119 -0.88 -26.70 -36.95
C THR A 119 -0.70 -27.98 -36.13
N ASP A 120 0.44 -28.65 -36.34
CA ASP A 120 0.82 -29.89 -35.64
C ASP A 120 1.00 -29.71 -34.12
N ASP A 121 1.32 -28.51 -33.67
CA ASP A 121 1.42 -28.11 -32.27
C ASP A 121 0.06 -27.68 -31.64
N GLY A 122 -1.05 -27.91 -32.37
CA GLY A 122 -2.41 -27.72 -31.87
C GLY A 122 -2.99 -26.31 -32.03
N LEU A 123 -2.23 -25.36 -32.62
CA LEU A 123 -2.76 -24.06 -32.93
C LEU A 123 -3.90 -24.17 -33.94
N THR A 124 -4.98 -23.43 -33.73
CA THR A 124 -6.06 -23.25 -34.70
C THR A 124 -6.09 -21.82 -35.19
N TRP A 125 -5.91 -21.61 -36.48
CA TRP A 125 -6.13 -20.32 -37.12
C TRP A 125 -7.63 -20.19 -37.44
N PRO A 126 -8.34 -19.22 -36.84
CA PRO A 126 -9.80 -19.23 -36.85
C PRO A 126 -10.44 -18.76 -38.16
N GLY A 127 -9.62 -18.23 -39.07
CA GLY A 127 -10.09 -17.63 -40.30
C GLY A 127 -9.62 -16.17 -40.41
N GLY A 128 -10.08 -15.50 -41.47
CA GLY A 128 -9.74 -14.13 -41.75
C GLY A 128 -9.46 -13.92 -43.23
N ASN A 129 -9.50 -12.66 -43.66
CA ASN A 129 -9.20 -12.28 -45.00
C ASN A 129 -7.93 -11.42 -45.03
N LEU A 130 -7.05 -11.69 -45.95
CA LEU A 130 -5.83 -10.94 -46.16
C LEU A 130 -5.66 -10.65 -47.65
N ARG A 131 -5.29 -9.41 -47.97
CA ARG A 131 -4.89 -9.00 -49.31
C ARG A 131 -3.57 -8.25 -49.20
N LEU A 132 -2.55 -8.78 -49.85
CA LEU A 132 -1.20 -8.20 -49.91
C LEU A 132 -0.91 -7.86 -51.36
N VAL A 133 -0.56 -6.62 -51.66
CA VAL A 133 -0.08 -6.16 -52.95
C VAL A 133 1.34 -5.65 -52.75
N HIS A 134 2.28 -6.13 -53.55
CA HIS A 134 3.65 -5.65 -53.55
C HIS A 134 4.09 -5.32 -54.97
N THR A 135 4.78 -4.19 -55.12
CA THR A 135 5.36 -3.76 -56.39
C THR A 135 6.85 -3.51 -56.17
N ASP A 136 7.68 -4.16 -56.97
CA ASP A 136 9.13 -4.03 -56.95
C ASP A 136 9.60 -2.63 -57.33
N ALA A 137 10.81 -2.27 -56.94
CA ALA A 137 11.43 -1.02 -57.33
C ALA A 137 11.61 -0.99 -58.86
N ASN A 138 11.22 0.13 -59.51
CA ASN A 138 11.39 0.32 -60.96
C ASN A 138 11.99 1.69 -61.22
N GLY A 139 13.27 1.69 -61.64
CA GLY A 139 14.01 2.90 -61.93
C GLY A 139 14.09 3.84 -60.73
N LYS A 140 13.37 4.97 -60.77
CA LYS A 140 13.35 5.97 -59.71
C LYS A 140 12.27 5.71 -58.63
N ALA A 141 11.33 4.81 -58.89
CA ALA A 141 10.25 4.50 -57.96
C ALA A 141 10.70 3.39 -56.95
N PRO A 142 10.64 3.62 -55.65
CA PRO A 142 10.95 2.61 -54.68
C PRO A 142 9.93 1.47 -54.72
N ALA A 143 10.31 0.30 -54.18
CA ALA A 143 9.34 -0.75 -53.91
C ALA A 143 8.23 -0.20 -53.02
N GLN A 144 7.01 -0.67 -53.19
CA GLN A 144 5.86 -0.26 -52.39
C GLN A 144 4.84 -1.38 -52.24
N GLY A 145 4.03 -1.30 -51.20
CA GLY A 145 2.99 -2.29 -50.99
C GLY A 145 1.81 -1.79 -50.18
N GLU A 146 0.78 -2.62 -50.19
CA GLU A 146 -0.43 -2.45 -49.44
C GLU A 146 -0.82 -3.80 -48.82
N LEU A 147 -1.18 -3.79 -47.56
CA LEU A 147 -1.78 -4.92 -46.84
C LEU A 147 -3.15 -4.48 -46.33
N ARG A 148 -4.17 -5.29 -46.59
CA ARG A 148 -5.48 -5.21 -45.92
C ARG A 148 -5.77 -6.56 -45.30
N ALA A 149 -6.24 -6.54 -44.08
CA ALA A 149 -6.65 -7.76 -43.42
C ALA A 149 -7.81 -7.49 -42.45
N ASP A 150 -8.62 -8.50 -42.26
CA ASP A 150 -9.67 -8.53 -41.24
C ASP A 150 -9.62 -9.85 -40.47
N ARG A 151 -10.14 -9.83 -39.21
CA ARG A 151 -10.25 -11.01 -38.36
C ARG A 151 -8.94 -11.78 -38.15
N LEU A 152 -7.82 -11.05 -37.98
CA LEU A 152 -6.54 -11.67 -37.66
C LEU A 152 -6.43 -11.89 -36.15
N ASP A 153 -6.23 -13.13 -35.75
CA ASP A 153 -5.90 -13.48 -34.36
C ASP A 153 -4.40 -13.25 -34.09
N LEU A 154 -4.07 -12.29 -33.21
CA LEU A 154 -2.69 -11.94 -32.92
C LEU A 154 -1.94 -13.04 -32.16
N ALA A 155 -2.62 -13.81 -31.31
CA ALA A 155 -2.00 -14.92 -30.61
C ALA A 155 -1.62 -16.04 -31.60
N ALA A 156 -2.54 -16.35 -32.50
CA ALA A 156 -2.28 -17.31 -33.58
C ALA A 156 -1.15 -16.83 -34.49
N LEU A 157 -1.15 -15.55 -34.86
CA LEU A 157 -0.08 -14.96 -35.67
C LEU A 157 1.28 -15.04 -34.96
N ALA A 158 1.34 -14.71 -33.66
CA ALA A 158 2.58 -14.78 -32.89
C ALA A 158 3.14 -16.21 -32.81
N GLN A 159 2.29 -17.22 -32.69
CA GLN A 159 2.69 -18.62 -32.63
C GLN A 159 3.25 -19.14 -33.97
N VAL A 160 2.66 -18.74 -35.10
CA VAL A 160 3.16 -19.16 -36.42
C VAL A 160 4.24 -18.21 -36.96
N ALA A 161 4.55 -17.13 -36.28
CA ALA A 161 5.44 -16.07 -36.77
C ALA A 161 6.81 -16.60 -37.26
N SER A 162 7.40 -17.57 -36.55
CA SER A 162 8.69 -18.16 -36.92
C SER A 162 8.66 -18.98 -38.23
N ARG A 163 7.47 -19.23 -38.79
CA ARG A 163 7.22 -19.99 -40.02
C ARG A 163 6.75 -19.06 -41.16
N LEU A 164 6.56 -17.76 -40.85
CA LEU A 164 6.11 -16.75 -41.81
C LEU A 164 7.27 -15.86 -42.27
N PRO A 165 7.30 -15.42 -43.51
CA PRO A 165 8.36 -14.54 -44.07
C PRO A 165 8.18 -13.10 -43.60
N LEU A 166 8.25 -12.88 -42.27
CA LEU A 166 8.21 -11.58 -41.62
C LEU A 166 9.64 -11.05 -41.45
N GLY A 167 9.82 -9.73 -41.48
CA GLY A 167 11.12 -9.12 -41.19
C GLY A 167 11.57 -9.36 -39.72
N ALA A 168 12.87 -9.30 -39.47
CA ALA A 168 13.47 -9.56 -38.15
C ALA A 168 12.82 -8.71 -37.02
N ALA A 169 12.57 -7.44 -37.28
CA ALA A 169 11.91 -6.53 -36.34
C ALA A 169 10.49 -6.99 -35.94
N ALA A 170 9.73 -7.54 -36.88
CA ALA A 170 8.40 -8.08 -36.61
C ALA A 170 8.47 -9.37 -35.77
N HIS A 171 9.41 -10.27 -36.11
CA HIS A 171 9.66 -11.47 -35.31
C HIS A 171 10.05 -11.12 -33.86
N ASP A 172 10.95 -10.15 -33.68
CA ASP A 172 11.38 -9.72 -32.34
C ASP A 172 10.24 -9.08 -31.56
N ALA A 173 9.42 -8.24 -32.19
CA ALA A 173 8.26 -7.62 -31.55
C ALA A 173 7.20 -8.67 -31.14
N LEU A 174 6.87 -9.63 -32.01
CA LEU A 174 5.93 -10.70 -31.70
C LEU A 174 6.41 -11.60 -30.56
N ARG A 175 7.72 -11.88 -30.51
CA ARG A 175 8.34 -12.67 -29.45
C ARG A 175 8.37 -11.91 -28.12
N THR A 176 8.73 -10.62 -28.14
CA THR A 176 8.90 -9.80 -26.93
C THR A 176 7.56 -9.47 -26.29
N TYR A 177 6.61 -8.98 -27.08
CA TYR A 177 5.32 -8.52 -26.57
C TYR A 177 4.25 -9.60 -26.51
N THR A 178 4.47 -10.76 -27.15
CA THR A 178 3.51 -11.89 -27.22
C THR A 178 2.06 -11.41 -27.35
N PRO A 179 1.74 -10.65 -28.40
CA PRO A 179 0.46 -9.98 -28.53
C PRO A 179 -0.68 -10.97 -28.62
N GLN A 180 -1.82 -10.61 -28.01
CA GLN A 180 -3.08 -11.33 -28.10
C GLN A 180 -4.18 -10.32 -28.46
N GLY A 181 -5.25 -10.79 -29.03
CA GLY A 181 -6.40 -9.99 -29.43
C GLY A 181 -6.80 -10.24 -30.88
N LEU A 182 -7.93 -9.69 -31.25
CA LEU A 182 -8.48 -9.83 -32.61
C LEU A 182 -8.30 -8.50 -33.35
N VAL A 183 -7.56 -8.53 -34.45
CA VAL A 183 -7.55 -7.43 -35.43
C VAL A 183 -8.85 -7.48 -36.20
N ASP A 184 -9.72 -6.52 -35.98
CA ASP A 184 -11.02 -6.42 -36.66
C ASP A 184 -10.85 -5.97 -38.10
N GLU A 185 -10.05 -4.92 -38.31
CA GLU A 185 -9.64 -4.40 -39.61
C GLU A 185 -8.25 -3.78 -39.51
N ILE A 186 -7.37 -4.04 -40.48
CA ILE A 186 -6.11 -3.36 -40.64
C ILE A 186 -5.84 -3.03 -42.12
N GLN A 187 -5.35 -1.82 -42.33
CA GLN A 187 -4.81 -1.36 -43.59
C GLN A 187 -3.40 -0.82 -43.36
N ALA A 188 -2.43 -1.37 -44.08
CA ALA A 188 -1.06 -0.90 -44.05
C ALA A 188 -0.59 -0.59 -45.47
N THR A 189 0.13 0.51 -45.63
CA THR A 189 0.82 0.88 -46.86
C THR A 189 2.27 1.17 -46.53
N TRP A 190 3.17 0.86 -47.44
CA TRP A 190 4.59 1.13 -47.21
C TRP A 190 5.34 1.44 -48.52
N LYS A 191 6.50 2.07 -48.34
CA LYS A 191 7.52 2.25 -49.38
C LYS A 191 8.84 1.67 -48.86
N GLY A 192 9.60 1.10 -49.77
CA GLY A 192 10.81 0.34 -49.49
C GLY A 192 10.57 -1.17 -49.57
N PRO A 193 11.65 -1.97 -49.62
CA PRO A 193 11.56 -3.42 -49.63
C PRO A 193 10.96 -3.95 -48.28
N LEU A 194 10.35 -5.14 -48.32
CA LEU A 194 9.65 -5.72 -47.15
C LEU A 194 10.55 -5.96 -45.93
N ASP A 195 11.83 -6.18 -46.15
CA ASP A 195 12.85 -6.37 -45.12
C ASP A 195 13.45 -5.06 -44.59
N ALA A 196 13.23 -3.92 -45.27
CA ALA A 196 13.75 -2.61 -44.90
C ALA A 196 12.78 -1.50 -45.26
N LEU A 197 11.66 -1.41 -44.52
CA LEU A 197 10.63 -0.40 -44.75
C LEU A 197 11.17 1.02 -44.48
N GLN A 198 11.06 1.90 -45.50
CA GLN A 198 11.51 3.29 -45.40
C GLN A 198 10.39 4.22 -44.92
N GLN A 199 9.18 4.02 -45.37
CA GLN A 199 7.99 4.73 -44.99
C GLN A 199 6.85 3.73 -44.81
N TYR A 200 6.04 3.89 -43.78
CA TYR A 200 4.81 3.11 -43.65
C TYR A 200 3.71 3.93 -42.98
N GLN A 201 2.50 3.55 -43.28
CA GLN A 201 1.30 3.98 -42.58
C GLN A 201 0.45 2.76 -42.26
N VAL A 202 0.00 2.66 -41.04
CA VAL A 202 -0.87 1.59 -40.54
C VAL A 202 -2.08 2.21 -39.88
N LYS A 203 -3.27 1.77 -40.30
CA LYS A 203 -4.55 2.09 -39.67
C LYS A 203 -5.25 0.81 -39.33
N GLY A 204 -5.87 0.74 -38.16
CA GLY A 204 -6.58 -0.46 -37.80
C GLY A 204 -7.28 -0.39 -36.45
N ARG A 205 -8.07 -1.42 -36.20
CA ARG A 205 -8.80 -1.63 -34.96
C ARG A 205 -8.46 -3.00 -34.42
N ILE A 206 -8.13 -3.05 -33.13
CA ILE A 206 -7.78 -4.26 -32.39
C ILE A 206 -8.71 -4.37 -31.19
N GLN A 207 -9.35 -5.52 -31.03
CA GLN A 207 -10.22 -5.82 -29.90
C GLN A 207 -9.51 -6.78 -28.92
N GLY A 208 -9.65 -6.50 -27.62
CA GLY A 208 -9.09 -7.34 -26.58
C GLY A 208 -7.57 -7.44 -26.60
N LEU A 209 -6.87 -6.40 -27.08
CA LEU A 209 -5.41 -6.38 -27.14
C LEU A 209 -4.80 -6.66 -25.76
N ALA A 210 -3.92 -7.66 -25.71
CA ALA A 210 -3.04 -7.90 -24.59
C ALA A 210 -1.58 -7.94 -25.08
N LEU A 211 -0.71 -7.31 -24.29
CA LEU A 211 0.74 -7.27 -24.49
C LEU A 211 1.41 -7.71 -23.20
N ALA A 212 2.37 -8.60 -23.27
CA ALA A 212 3.15 -8.97 -22.11
C ALA A 212 3.98 -7.79 -21.61
N GLY A 213 4.09 -7.64 -20.28
CA GLY A 213 5.09 -6.78 -19.65
C GLY A 213 6.21 -7.64 -19.10
N ALA A 214 7.45 -7.19 -19.19
CA ALA A 214 8.61 -7.94 -18.69
C ALA A 214 9.63 -7.05 -17.99
N THR A 215 10.34 -7.66 -17.03
CA THR A 215 11.47 -7.07 -16.28
C THR A 215 12.76 -7.87 -16.47
N ASP A 216 12.80 -8.79 -17.44
CA ASP A 216 13.95 -9.67 -17.62
C ASP A 216 15.21 -8.83 -17.88
N GLY A 217 16.20 -8.97 -17.00
CA GLY A 217 17.41 -8.13 -16.96
C GLY A 217 18.26 -8.07 -18.25
N ALA A 218 17.81 -8.68 -19.34
CA ALA A 218 18.43 -8.67 -20.66
C ALA A 218 17.77 -7.71 -21.66
N THR A 219 16.54 -7.24 -21.39
CA THR A 219 15.80 -6.26 -22.23
C THR A 219 15.33 -5.10 -21.36
N PRO A 220 15.21 -3.86 -21.90
CA PRO A 220 14.60 -2.79 -21.15
C PRO A 220 13.22 -3.22 -20.65
N ALA A 221 12.94 -2.97 -19.37
CA ALA A 221 11.62 -3.22 -18.81
C ALA A 221 10.55 -2.59 -19.69
N HIS A 222 9.57 -3.36 -20.13
CA HIS A 222 8.49 -2.85 -20.95
C HIS A 222 7.13 -3.07 -20.27
N LEU A 223 6.26 -2.10 -20.48
CA LEU A 223 4.90 -2.10 -19.96
C LEU A 223 4.05 -3.10 -20.74
N GLY A 224 3.13 -3.75 -20.03
CA GLY A 224 2.10 -4.60 -20.62
C GLY A 224 0.70 -4.04 -20.41
N LEU A 225 -0.25 -4.62 -21.12
CA LEU A 225 -1.67 -4.34 -20.94
C LEU A 225 -2.50 -5.58 -21.27
N ARG A 226 -3.73 -5.62 -20.81
CA ARG A 226 -4.65 -6.74 -21.05
C ARG A 226 -6.06 -6.21 -21.27
N GLY A 227 -6.72 -6.70 -22.32
CA GLY A 227 -8.14 -6.44 -22.58
C GLY A 227 -8.45 -5.05 -23.13
N ALA A 228 -7.51 -4.43 -23.87
CA ALA A 228 -7.71 -3.13 -24.48
C ALA A 228 -8.31 -3.22 -25.89
N ASN A 229 -9.24 -2.33 -26.20
CA ASN A 229 -9.65 -2.04 -27.57
C ASN A 229 -8.89 -0.82 -28.05
N VAL A 230 -8.28 -0.89 -29.23
CA VAL A 230 -7.38 0.13 -29.75
C VAL A 230 -7.74 0.47 -31.19
N ASP A 231 -8.04 1.73 -31.46
CA ASP A 231 -8.08 2.31 -32.80
C ASP A 231 -6.75 3.03 -33.04
N ILE A 232 -5.98 2.59 -34.04
CA ILE A 232 -4.64 3.08 -34.29
C ILE A 232 -4.51 3.69 -35.72
N ASP A 233 -3.77 4.80 -35.80
CA ASP A 233 -3.31 5.42 -37.05
C ASP A 233 -1.87 5.89 -36.83
N MET A 234 -0.91 5.20 -37.46
CA MET A 234 0.50 5.44 -37.24
C MET A 234 1.34 5.40 -38.49
N THR A 235 2.48 6.08 -38.43
CA THR A 235 3.55 6.08 -39.42
C THR A 235 4.88 5.80 -38.72
N GLN A 236 5.98 5.68 -39.46
CA GLN A 236 7.33 5.57 -38.91
C GLN A 236 7.73 6.80 -38.04
N ALA A 237 7.14 7.97 -38.30
CA ALA A 237 7.44 9.20 -37.55
C ALA A 237 6.56 9.40 -36.31
N GLY A 238 5.58 8.53 -36.09
CA GLY A 238 4.68 8.61 -34.95
C GLY A 238 3.24 8.24 -35.30
N GLY A 239 2.33 8.51 -34.37
CA GLY A 239 0.93 8.15 -34.56
C GLY A 239 0.01 8.63 -33.47
N LYS A 240 -1.21 8.14 -33.55
CA LYS A 240 -2.26 8.31 -32.53
C LYS A 240 -2.99 6.99 -32.31
N ALA A 241 -3.47 6.79 -31.13
CA ALA A 241 -4.33 5.68 -30.76
C ALA A 241 -5.41 6.15 -29.80
N ALA A 242 -6.64 5.73 -30.03
CA ALA A 242 -7.71 5.80 -29.05
C ALA A 242 -7.79 4.44 -28.35
N LEU A 243 -7.62 4.44 -27.06
CA LEU A 243 -7.58 3.24 -26.22
C LEU A 243 -8.80 3.22 -25.30
N THR A 244 -9.52 2.11 -25.31
CA THR A 244 -10.63 1.87 -24.37
C THR A 244 -10.49 0.48 -23.75
N MET A 245 -10.89 0.36 -22.50
CA MET A 245 -10.81 -0.89 -21.77
C MET A 245 -12.05 -1.02 -20.86
N ALA A 246 -12.64 -2.18 -20.86
CA ALA A 246 -13.69 -2.58 -19.93
C ALA A 246 -13.27 -3.92 -19.35
N SER A 247 -12.94 -3.95 -18.05
CA SER A 247 -12.40 -5.14 -17.36
C SER A 247 -11.08 -5.64 -17.96
N GLY A 248 -10.03 -4.89 -17.72
CA GLY A 248 -8.67 -5.21 -18.17
C GLY A 248 -7.63 -4.96 -17.09
N ALA A 249 -6.38 -4.83 -17.49
CA ALA A 249 -5.29 -4.49 -16.58
C ALA A 249 -4.13 -3.78 -17.29
N LEU A 250 -3.45 -2.91 -16.55
CA LEU A 250 -2.10 -2.46 -16.89
C LEU A 250 -1.09 -3.34 -16.16
N VAL A 251 -0.01 -3.68 -16.83
CA VAL A 251 1.10 -4.48 -16.27
C VAL A 251 2.34 -3.58 -16.23
N LEU A 252 2.76 -3.22 -15.02
CA LEU A 252 3.82 -2.24 -14.73
C LEU A 252 4.98 -2.89 -13.95
N PRO A 253 5.74 -3.79 -14.58
CA PRO A 253 6.81 -4.50 -13.90
C PRO A 253 7.91 -3.54 -13.45
N GLY A 254 8.45 -3.76 -12.24
CA GLY A 254 9.51 -2.91 -11.68
C GLY A 254 9.06 -1.55 -11.15
N VAL A 255 7.77 -1.22 -11.22
CA VAL A 255 7.22 0.03 -10.69
C VAL A 255 6.60 -0.18 -9.32
N PHE A 256 5.72 -1.15 -9.18
CA PHE A 256 5.01 -1.48 -7.93
C PHE A 256 5.27 -2.91 -7.49
N GLU A 257 5.02 -3.20 -6.23
CA GLU A 257 5.15 -4.55 -5.65
C GLU A 257 4.16 -5.53 -6.31
N GLU A 258 2.94 -5.07 -6.57
CA GLU A 258 1.97 -5.76 -7.40
C GLU A 258 1.98 -5.15 -8.81
N PRO A 259 2.64 -5.79 -9.79
CA PRO A 259 2.84 -5.19 -11.10
C PRO A 259 1.57 -5.15 -11.95
N VAL A 260 0.55 -5.94 -11.63
CA VAL A 260 -0.72 -6.00 -12.36
C VAL A 260 -1.75 -5.12 -11.67
N LEU A 261 -2.12 -4.02 -12.33
CA LEU A 261 -3.17 -3.11 -11.87
C LEU A 261 -4.46 -3.41 -12.64
N PRO A 262 -5.43 -4.10 -12.02
CA PRO A 262 -6.73 -4.35 -12.64
C PRO A 262 -7.48 -3.03 -12.84
N LEU A 263 -8.20 -2.90 -13.94
CA LEU A 263 -8.99 -1.75 -14.32
C LEU A 263 -10.38 -2.19 -14.78
N ASP A 264 -11.40 -1.65 -14.15
CA ASP A 264 -12.79 -1.84 -14.58
C ASP A 264 -13.07 -1.02 -15.83
N ARG A 265 -12.45 0.15 -15.96
CA ARG A 265 -12.55 1.05 -17.11
C ARG A 265 -11.28 1.86 -17.30
N LEU A 266 -10.86 1.99 -18.53
CA LEU A 266 -9.85 2.93 -18.98
C LEU A 266 -10.25 3.51 -20.33
N SER A 267 -10.08 4.82 -20.52
CA SER A 267 -10.09 5.48 -21.83
C SER A 267 -8.93 6.47 -21.91
N ALA A 268 -8.29 6.55 -23.05
CA ALA A 268 -7.18 7.48 -23.27
C ALA A 268 -7.00 7.76 -24.76
N ASP A 269 -6.69 9.01 -25.07
CA ASP A 269 -6.18 9.42 -26.39
C ASP A 269 -4.66 9.56 -26.29
N VAL A 270 -3.96 8.71 -27.02
CA VAL A 270 -2.49 8.63 -27.01
C VAL A 270 -1.95 9.12 -28.37
N ARG A 271 -0.94 9.97 -28.33
CA ARG A 271 -0.18 10.41 -29.50
C ARG A 271 1.30 10.21 -29.22
N TRP A 272 2.04 9.82 -30.22
CA TRP A 272 3.49 9.71 -30.12
C TRP A 272 4.21 10.22 -31.37
N GLN A 273 5.43 10.61 -31.17
CA GLN A 273 6.35 11.05 -32.21
C GLN A 273 7.70 10.34 -32.04
N VAL A 274 8.30 9.95 -33.13
CA VAL A 274 9.61 9.32 -33.21
C VAL A 274 10.47 10.16 -34.16
N ASP A 275 11.52 10.76 -33.63
CA ASP A 275 12.49 11.55 -34.36
C ASP A 275 13.90 11.04 -34.05
N GLY A 276 14.46 10.22 -34.92
CA GLY A 276 15.71 9.52 -34.70
C GLY A 276 15.69 8.70 -33.43
N GLY A 277 16.52 9.07 -32.46
CA GLY A 277 16.59 8.40 -31.15
C GLY A 277 15.62 8.94 -30.10
N ARG A 278 14.88 10.01 -30.40
CA ARG A 278 13.92 10.62 -29.47
C ARG A 278 12.51 10.07 -29.71
N ILE A 279 11.91 9.57 -28.63
CA ILE A 279 10.51 9.17 -28.60
C ILE A 279 9.78 10.12 -27.66
N ALA A 280 8.67 10.69 -28.08
CA ALA A 280 7.78 11.49 -27.24
C ALA A 280 6.37 10.89 -27.29
N VAL A 281 5.73 10.77 -26.14
CA VAL A 281 4.37 10.22 -25.98
C VAL A 281 3.54 11.22 -25.20
N GLN A 282 2.31 11.45 -25.63
CA GLN A 282 1.33 12.28 -24.97
C GLN A 282 0.04 11.47 -24.79
N ALA A 283 -0.44 11.35 -23.58
CA ALA A 283 -1.73 10.77 -23.25
C ALA A 283 -2.63 11.87 -22.67
N ASN A 284 -3.74 12.13 -23.35
CA ASN A 284 -4.74 13.12 -22.97
C ASN A 284 -6.05 12.40 -22.60
N ASP A 285 -6.90 13.11 -21.90
CA ASP A 285 -8.25 12.67 -21.53
C ASP A 285 -8.29 11.25 -20.96
N VAL A 286 -7.23 10.92 -20.18
CA VAL A 286 -7.14 9.63 -19.51
C VAL A 286 -8.17 9.58 -18.42
N GLN A 287 -9.14 8.67 -18.52
CA GLN A 287 -10.12 8.37 -17.49
C GLN A 287 -9.97 6.92 -17.06
N PHE A 288 -9.93 6.66 -15.80
CA PHE A 288 -9.77 5.31 -15.28
C PHE A 288 -10.59 5.08 -14.01
N ALA A 289 -10.97 3.84 -13.81
CA ALA A 289 -11.64 3.38 -12.60
C ALA A 289 -11.27 1.91 -12.32
N ASN A 290 -11.09 1.63 -11.05
CA ASN A 290 -11.01 0.27 -10.50
C ASN A 290 -11.62 0.23 -9.09
N ALA A 291 -11.55 -0.92 -8.42
CA ALA A 291 -12.03 -1.08 -7.06
C ALA A 291 -11.37 -0.08 -6.09
N ASP A 292 -10.07 0.22 -6.29
CA ASP A 292 -9.27 1.04 -5.39
C ASP A 292 -9.44 2.54 -5.63
N ALA A 293 -9.58 2.97 -6.89
CA ALA A 293 -9.58 4.38 -7.26
C ALA A 293 -10.37 4.68 -8.54
N GLN A 294 -10.79 5.92 -8.69
CA GLN A 294 -11.38 6.47 -9.92
C GLN A 294 -10.90 7.90 -10.13
N GLY A 295 -10.51 8.23 -11.35
CA GLY A 295 -10.00 9.57 -11.65
C GLY A 295 -9.73 9.83 -13.11
N ASP A 296 -9.11 10.97 -13.34
CA ASP A 296 -8.62 11.45 -14.61
C ASP A 296 -7.15 11.84 -14.55
N ALA A 297 -6.47 11.77 -15.69
CA ALA A 297 -5.08 12.12 -15.80
C ALA A 297 -4.70 12.64 -17.18
N ARG A 298 -3.55 13.27 -17.24
CA ARG A 298 -2.82 13.59 -18.47
C ARG A 298 -1.35 13.34 -18.26
N ALA A 299 -0.67 12.86 -19.28
CA ALA A 299 0.75 12.57 -19.21
C ALA A 299 1.45 12.99 -20.51
N THR A 300 2.65 13.50 -20.37
CA THR A 300 3.63 13.59 -21.44
C THR A 300 4.91 12.90 -21.00
N TRP A 301 5.46 12.10 -21.86
CA TRP A 301 6.71 11.39 -21.62
C TRP A 301 7.61 11.50 -22.84
N HIS A 302 8.91 11.57 -22.60
CA HIS A 302 9.89 11.47 -23.67
C HIS A 302 11.18 10.83 -23.16
N THR A 303 11.93 10.25 -24.10
CA THR A 303 13.27 9.72 -23.80
C THR A 303 14.19 10.84 -23.30
N SER A 304 15.03 10.54 -22.30
CA SER A 304 16.08 11.45 -21.85
C SER A 304 17.15 11.64 -22.95
N ASP A 305 17.82 12.78 -22.92
CA ASP A 305 18.95 13.06 -23.82
C ASP A 305 20.23 12.47 -23.18
N PRO A 306 20.85 11.42 -23.77
CA PRO A 306 22.02 10.78 -23.19
C PRO A 306 23.24 11.70 -23.08
N SER A 307 23.27 12.78 -23.86
CA SER A 307 24.37 13.76 -23.81
C SER A 307 24.27 14.71 -22.62
N LYS A 308 23.08 14.90 -22.08
CA LYS A 308 22.75 15.82 -20.99
C LYS A 308 22.43 15.09 -19.69
N ALA A 309 21.85 13.88 -19.79
CA ALA A 309 21.46 13.09 -18.64
C ALA A 309 22.69 12.52 -17.92
N PRO A 310 22.82 12.68 -16.59
CA PRO A 310 23.94 12.15 -15.81
C PRO A 310 24.14 10.64 -15.97
N HIS A 311 23.03 9.90 -16.12
CA HIS A 311 23.03 8.45 -16.28
C HIS A 311 23.31 7.97 -17.72
N ARG A 312 23.50 8.88 -18.68
CA ARG A 312 23.85 8.60 -20.08
C ARG A 312 22.93 7.58 -20.78
N SER A 313 21.69 7.46 -20.32
CA SER A 313 20.67 6.57 -20.88
C SER A 313 19.47 7.35 -21.36
N ARG A 314 18.75 6.82 -22.37
CA ARG A 314 17.48 7.38 -22.83
C ARG A 314 16.32 7.00 -21.92
N PHE A 315 16.47 5.92 -21.17
CA PHE A 315 15.44 5.37 -20.30
C PHE A 315 15.86 5.47 -18.83
N PRO A 316 14.91 5.59 -17.89
CA PRO A 316 13.45 5.48 -18.06
C PRO A 316 12.77 6.70 -18.72
N GLY A 317 13.46 7.81 -18.92
CA GLY A 317 12.93 8.99 -19.60
C GLY A 317 12.32 10.03 -18.67
N VAL A 318 11.88 11.14 -19.27
CA VAL A 318 11.30 12.29 -18.57
C VAL A 318 9.78 12.24 -18.65
N LEU A 319 9.12 12.29 -17.50
CA LEU A 319 7.67 12.26 -17.33
C LEU A 319 7.13 13.62 -16.85
N ASP A 320 6.00 14.06 -17.36
CA ASP A 320 5.13 15.09 -16.78
C ASP A 320 3.72 14.52 -16.69
N LEU A 321 3.34 14.03 -15.50
CA LEU A 321 2.05 13.41 -15.20
C LEU A 321 1.30 14.26 -14.18
N SER A 322 0.06 14.53 -14.44
CA SER A 322 -0.85 15.16 -13.48
C SER A 322 -2.26 14.60 -13.60
N GLY A 323 -3.00 14.61 -12.50
CA GLY A 323 -4.39 14.16 -12.51
C GLY A 323 -5.06 14.32 -11.17
N THR A 324 -6.31 13.87 -11.13
CA THR A 324 -7.17 13.93 -9.95
C THR A 324 -7.87 12.59 -9.74
N LEU A 325 -7.80 12.04 -8.52
CA LEU A 325 -8.68 10.95 -8.12
C LEU A 325 -9.91 11.53 -7.44
N HIS A 326 -11.06 11.21 -7.97
CA HIS A 326 -12.34 11.61 -7.39
C HIS A 326 -12.70 10.74 -6.19
N ARG A 327 -12.26 9.49 -6.20
CA ARG A 327 -12.41 8.49 -5.15
C ARG A 327 -11.13 7.66 -5.05
N ALA A 328 -10.69 7.40 -3.83
CA ALA A 328 -9.62 6.43 -3.55
C ALA A 328 -9.89 5.70 -2.22
N ASP A 329 -9.60 4.41 -2.19
CA ASP A 329 -9.62 3.58 -0.99
C ASP A 329 -8.27 3.72 -0.27
N GLY A 330 -8.29 4.29 0.93
CA GLY A 330 -7.09 4.51 1.73
C GLY A 330 -6.36 3.21 2.09
N THR A 331 -7.08 2.11 2.26
CA THR A 331 -6.48 0.81 2.60
C THR A 331 -5.62 0.22 1.48
N ARG A 332 -5.77 0.74 0.26
CA ARG A 332 -5.08 0.27 -0.94
C ARG A 332 -3.92 1.16 -1.38
N VAL A 333 -3.66 2.27 -0.69
CA VAL A 333 -2.62 3.22 -1.07
C VAL A 333 -1.22 2.58 -1.17
N HIS A 334 -0.93 1.58 -0.33
CA HIS A 334 0.34 0.85 -0.34
C HIS A 334 0.66 0.17 -1.68
N ARG A 335 -0.36 -0.24 -2.46
CA ARG A 335 -0.19 -0.88 -3.78
C ARG A 335 0.39 0.06 -4.83
N TYR A 336 0.25 1.36 -4.61
CA TYR A 336 0.67 2.43 -5.52
C TYR A 336 1.95 3.13 -5.06
N LEU A 337 2.61 2.60 -4.03
CA LEU A 337 3.91 3.09 -3.59
C LEU A 337 5.01 2.45 -4.46
N PRO A 338 5.92 3.26 -5.05
CA PRO A 338 6.97 2.76 -5.91
C PRO A 338 7.95 1.83 -5.18
N LEU A 339 8.56 0.89 -5.91
CA LEU A 339 9.60 0.00 -5.39
C LEU A 339 10.86 0.72 -4.91
N SER A 340 11.07 1.99 -5.27
CA SER A 340 12.11 2.85 -4.72
C SER A 340 11.93 3.16 -3.23
N ILE A 341 10.70 3.00 -2.69
CA ILE A 341 10.43 3.07 -1.25
C ILE A 341 10.73 1.70 -0.64
N PRO A 342 11.49 1.64 0.48
CA PRO A 342 11.80 0.37 1.15
C PRO A 342 10.54 -0.45 1.48
N ALA A 343 10.65 -1.78 1.40
CA ALA A 343 9.53 -2.70 1.67
C ALA A 343 8.93 -2.51 3.06
N GLU A 344 9.77 -2.27 4.07
CA GLU A 344 9.33 -2.00 5.46
C GLU A 344 8.37 -0.81 5.51
N SER A 345 8.67 0.27 4.79
CA SER A 345 7.83 1.47 4.75
C SER A 345 6.52 1.22 4.01
N ARG A 346 6.56 0.49 2.88
CA ARG A 346 5.35 0.12 2.14
C ARG A 346 4.44 -0.78 2.98
N HIS A 347 5.00 -1.78 3.66
CA HIS A 347 4.26 -2.68 4.54
C HIS A 347 3.74 -1.96 5.78
N TYR A 348 4.51 -1.01 6.33
CA TYR A 348 3.99 -0.15 7.40
C TYR A 348 2.73 0.59 6.95
N VAL A 349 2.73 1.23 5.79
CA VAL A 349 1.54 1.95 5.27
C VAL A 349 0.36 0.99 5.07
N ARG A 350 0.61 -0.23 4.57
CA ARG A 350 -0.41 -1.28 4.42
C ARG A 350 -1.08 -1.62 5.74
N ASP A 351 -0.28 -1.82 6.79
CA ASP A 351 -0.76 -2.32 8.08
C ASP A 351 -1.27 -1.20 8.99
N ALA A 352 -0.80 0.05 8.78
CA ALA A 352 -1.20 1.22 9.55
C ALA A 352 -2.54 1.82 9.10
N VAL A 353 -2.87 1.78 7.81
CA VAL A 353 -4.14 2.32 7.29
C VAL A 353 -5.18 1.21 7.23
N VAL A 354 -5.95 1.07 8.31
CA VAL A 354 -6.93 -0.02 8.49
C VAL A 354 -8.25 0.26 7.79
N ALA A 355 -8.66 1.52 7.73
CA ALA A 355 -9.87 1.98 7.06
C ALA A 355 -9.67 3.42 6.57
N GLY A 356 -10.51 3.87 5.67
CA GLY A 356 -10.58 5.27 5.25
C GLY A 356 -10.69 5.44 3.75
N SER A 357 -11.13 6.61 3.35
CA SER A 357 -11.27 7.01 1.96
C SER A 357 -10.60 8.35 1.71
N ALA A 358 -10.23 8.59 0.47
CA ALA A 358 -9.75 9.88 0.01
C ALA A 358 -10.57 10.36 -1.18
N SER A 359 -10.75 11.66 -1.25
CA SER A 359 -11.40 12.35 -2.35
C SER A 359 -10.57 13.54 -2.79
N ASN A 360 -10.78 13.97 -4.04
CA ASN A 360 -10.05 15.10 -4.63
C ASN A 360 -8.53 14.96 -4.45
N VAL A 361 -8.02 13.75 -4.72
CA VAL A 361 -6.59 13.47 -4.65
C VAL A 361 -5.91 14.06 -5.87
N GLN A 362 -5.12 15.09 -5.69
CA GLN A 362 -4.30 15.68 -6.74
C GLN A 362 -2.93 15.04 -6.75
N PHE A 363 -2.49 14.56 -7.90
CA PHE A 363 -1.15 14.00 -8.05
C PHE A 363 -0.40 14.68 -9.17
N ARG A 364 0.91 14.85 -8.95
CA ARG A 364 1.85 15.43 -9.89
C ARG A 364 3.20 14.73 -9.81
N VAL A 365 3.67 14.26 -10.96
CA VAL A 365 5.00 13.67 -11.11
C VAL A 365 5.66 14.33 -12.31
N LYS A 366 6.76 15.01 -12.13
CA LYS A 366 7.46 15.72 -13.21
C LYS A 366 8.97 15.64 -13.04
N GLY A 367 9.67 15.16 -14.03
CA GLY A 367 11.13 15.08 -14.05
C GLY A 367 11.64 13.82 -14.73
N ASP A 368 12.94 13.62 -14.72
CA ASP A 368 13.56 12.36 -15.18
C ASP A 368 13.28 11.26 -14.17
N LEU A 369 12.64 10.19 -14.61
CA LEU A 369 12.22 9.09 -13.73
C LEU A 369 13.40 8.34 -13.10
N HIS A 370 14.61 8.52 -13.61
CA HIS A 370 15.83 8.01 -12.97
C HIS A 370 16.06 8.66 -11.60
N ASP A 371 15.68 9.93 -11.43
CA ASP A 371 15.90 10.71 -10.22
C ASP A 371 14.71 10.64 -9.22
N LEU A 372 13.69 9.79 -9.51
CA LEU A 372 12.54 9.61 -8.62
C LEU A 372 13.03 9.10 -7.24
N PRO A 373 12.57 9.66 -6.11
CA PRO A 373 11.45 10.59 -5.92
C PRO A 373 11.78 12.10 -5.97
N PHE A 374 12.84 12.52 -6.65
CA PHE A 374 13.26 13.93 -6.84
C PHE A 374 13.59 14.65 -5.52
N ASN A 375 14.53 14.11 -4.77
CA ASN A 375 14.93 14.69 -3.48
C ASN A 375 15.45 16.13 -3.62
N ASP A 376 16.15 16.46 -4.71
CA ASP A 376 16.49 17.84 -5.08
C ASP A 376 15.31 18.47 -5.85
N PRO A 377 14.75 19.61 -5.37
CA PRO A 377 13.67 20.33 -6.05
C PRO A 377 13.97 20.76 -7.50
N LYS A 378 15.27 20.85 -7.86
CA LYS A 378 15.69 21.21 -9.21
C LYS A 378 15.56 20.05 -10.20
N GLN A 379 15.54 18.81 -9.72
CA GLN A 379 15.44 17.60 -10.56
C GLN A 379 14.01 17.30 -10.98
N GLY A 380 13.03 17.70 -10.16
CA GLY A 380 11.64 17.43 -10.47
C GLY A 380 10.67 17.66 -9.33
N GLU A 381 9.46 17.19 -9.56
CA GLU A 381 8.33 17.27 -8.62
C GLU A 381 7.67 15.91 -8.47
N PHE A 382 7.51 15.46 -7.23
CA PHE A 382 6.62 14.37 -6.86
C PHE A 382 5.74 14.85 -5.73
N ARG A 383 4.44 14.97 -6.00
CA ARG A 383 3.48 15.44 -5.02
C ARG A 383 2.14 14.74 -5.19
N ILE A 384 1.59 14.27 -4.07
CA ILE A 384 0.22 13.75 -3.97
C ILE A 384 -0.42 14.45 -2.78
N ALA A 385 -1.55 15.11 -2.98
CA ALA A 385 -2.32 15.77 -1.93
C ALA A 385 -3.75 15.26 -1.95
N ALA A 386 -4.28 14.85 -0.81
CA ALA A 386 -5.59 14.25 -0.66
C ALA A 386 -6.33 14.80 0.55
N ARG A 387 -7.65 14.92 0.45
CA ARG A 387 -8.52 15.02 1.62
C ARG A 387 -8.96 13.62 2.00
N VAL A 388 -8.62 13.24 3.23
CA VAL A 388 -8.96 11.94 3.79
C VAL A 388 -10.12 12.05 4.77
N LYS A 389 -10.93 11.00 4.84
CA LYS A 389 -12.11 10.92 5.68
C LYS A 389 -12.29 9.50 6.22
N ASP A 390 -12.85 9.43 7.43
CA ASP A 390 -13.18 8.17 8.11
C ASP A 390 -11.98 7.22 8.22
N VAL A 391 -10.77 7.80 8.41
CA VAL A 391 -9.53 7.02 8.46
C VAL A 391 -9.35 6.41 9.85
N THR A 392 -9.11 5.10 9.88
CA THR A 392 -8.58 4.39 11.03
C THR A 392 -7.10 4.16 10.83
N TYR A 393 -6.29 4.79 11.69
CA TYR A 393 -4.84 4.78 11.62
C TYR A 393 -4.22 4.10 12.84
N ALA A 394 -3.72 2.89 12.64
CA ALA A 394 -2.95 2.14 13.63
C ALA A 394 -1.49 2.56 13.55
N TYR A 395 -1.10 3.66 14.22
CA TYR A 395 0.26 4.21 14.16
C TYR A 395 1.34 3.25 14.67
N VAL A 396 0.98 2.27 15.49
CA VAL A 396 1.79 1.08 15.79
C VAL A 396 0.98 -0.14 15.38
N PRO A 397 1.13 -0.62 14.13
CA PRO A 397 0.40 -1.79 13.65
C PRO A 397 0.68 -3.03 14.49
N THR A 398 -0.28 -3.94 14.57
CA THR A 398 -0.16 -5.18 15.35
C THR A 398 1.10 -6.00 15.00
N ALA A 399 1.47 -5.99 13.71
CA ALA A 399 2.68 -6.68 13.23
C ALA A 399 4.00 -6.15 13.83
N LEU A 400 4.01 -4.90 14.29
CA LEU A 400 5.18 -4.26 14.90
C LEU A 400 5.15 -4.30 16.45
N GLN A 401 4.06 -4.80 17.03
CA GLN A 401 3.91 -4.85 18.49
C GLN A 401 4.60 -6.10 19.04
N PRO A 402 5.38 -5.99 20.14
CA PRO A 402 5.96 -7.15 20.80
C PRO A 402 4.87 -8.10 21.32
N ALA A 403 5.07 -9.39 21.16
CA ALA A 403 4.12 -10.40 21.65
C ALA A 403 3.86 -10.26 23.16
N GLY A 404 2.59 -10.41 23.57
CA GLY A 404 2.17 -10.31 24.98
C GLY A 404 2.12 -8.89 25.54
N THR A 405 2.25 -7.85 24.70
CA THR A 405 2.04 -6.46 25.13
C THR A 405 0.59 -6.01 24.88
N LEU A 406 0.11 -5.07 25.68
CA LEU A 406 -1.17 -4.40 25.41
C LEU A 406 -1.09 -3.65 24.07
N PRO A 407 -2.19 -3.61 23.29
CA PRO A 407 -2.20 -2.95 22.00
C PRO A 407 -2.13 -1.42 22.14
N TRP A 408 -1.44 -0.75 21.22
CA TRP A 408 -1.54 0.68 21.05
C TRP A 408 -2.92 1.05 20.47
N PRO A 409 -3.62 2.04 21.04
CA PRO A 409 -4.93 2.43 20.57
C PRO A 409 -4.82 3.09 19.19
N ALA A 410 -5.58 2.60 18.22
CA ALA A 410 -5.66 3.24 16.92
C ALA A 410 -6.40 4.58 17.00
N LEU A 411 -6.07 5.50 16.10
CA LEU A 411 -6.84 6.71 15.86
C LEU A 411 -7.98 6.39 14.89
N THR A 412 -9.19 6.86 15.18
CA THR A 412 -10.39 6.55 14.38
C THR A 412 -11.08 7.82 13.92
N ASP A 413 -11.91 7.66 12.88
CA ASP A 413 -12.72 8.73 12.31
C ASP A 413 -11.88 9.96 11.92
N LEU A 414 -10.60 9.73 11.54
CA LEU A 414 -9.72 10.82 11.17
C LEU A 414 -10.16 11.42 9.84
N GLY A 415 -10.29 12.75 9.83
CA GLY A 415 -10.47 13.54 8.62
C GLY A 415 -9.45 14.67 8.62
N GLY A 416 -8.78 14.87 7.48
CA GLY A 416 -7.71 15.86 7.36
C GLY A 416 -7.09 15.91 5.97
N GLU A 417 -5.93 16.53 5.85
CA GLU A 417 -5.15 16.60 4.61
C GLU A 417 -3.96 15.67 4.69
N LEU A 418 -3.80 14.80 3.67
CA LEU A 418 -2.64 13.92 3.48
C LEU A 418 -1.82 14.44 2.32
N ILE A 419 -0.52 14.62 2.53
CA ILE A 419 0.42 15.09 1.50
C ILE A 419 1.61 14.14 1.46
N PHE A 420 1.87 13.57 0.28
CA PHE A 420 3.16 13.00 -0.07
C PHE A 420 3.92 14.02 -0.91
N GLU A 421 5.13 14.32 -0.54
CA GLU A 421 5.99 15.23 -1.27
C GLU A 421 7.42 14.69 -1.28
N ARG A 422 7.90 14.32 -2.48
CA ARG A 422 9.20 13.66 -2.67
C ARG A 422 9.31 12.39 -1.82
N SER A 423 10.32 12.32 -0.94
CA SER A 423 10.49 11.21 0.01
C SER A 423 9.77 11.43 1.34
N SER A 424 8.92 12.43 1.47
CA SER A 424 8.23 12.73 2.73
C SER A 424 6.72 12.48 2.68
N MET A 425 6.14 12.21 3.85
CA MET A 425 4.69 12.11 4.05
C MET A 425 4.26 13.02 5.21
N GLN A 426 3.12 13.70 5.07
CA GLN A 426 2.54 14.55 6.11
C GLN A 426 1.03 14.38 6.16
N VAL A 427 0.50 14.33 7.38
CA VAL A 427 -0.92 14.52 7.67
C VAL A 427 -1.06 15.83 8.42
N ARG A 428 -1.95 16.70 7.99
CA ARG A 428 -2.16 18.04 8.58
C ARG A 428 -3.60 18.27 8.99
N GLY A 429 -3.74 18.95 10.15
CA GLY A 429 -5.02 19.46 10.61
C GLY A 429 -6.09 18.41 10.77
N ALA A 430 -5.71 17.14 11.00
CA ALA A 430 -6.69 16.10 11.16
C ALA A 430 -7.38 16.17 12.53
N SER A 431 -8.61 15.68 12.56
CA SER A 431 -9.43 15.52 13.75
C SER A 431 -10.08 14.15 13.74
N GLY A 432 -10.44 13.63 14.92
CA GLY A 432 -11.04 12.29 15.04
C GLY A 432 -11.21 11.84 16.48
N GLY A 433 -10.96 10.58 16.76
CA GLY A 433 -11.07 9.96 18.08
C GLY A 433 -10.05 8.82 18.28
N PHE A 434 -10.19 8.12 19.39
CA PHE A 434 -9.44 6.90 19.70
C PHE A 434 -10.34 5.68 19.60
N ALA A 435 -9.81 4.57 19.14
CA ALA A 435 -10.50 3.29 19.18
C ALA A 435 -10.88 2.93 20.64
N GLY A 436 -12.13 2.53 20.83
CA GLY A 436 -12.65 2.17 22.16
C GLY A 436 -13.09 3.35 23.02
N SER A 437 -12.94 4.61 22.59
CA SER A 437 -13.39 5.80 23.28
C SER A 437 -14.45 6.55 22.46
N LYS A 438 -15.53 6.95 23.11
CA LYS A 438 -16.61 7.75 22.49
C LYS A 438 -16.55 9.24 22.81
N GLY A 439 -15.95 9.59 23.94
CA GLY A 439 -15.91 10.96 24.47
C GLY A 439 -14.60 11.68 24.20
N LEU A 440 -13.49 10.99 23.97
CA LEU A 440 -12.20 11.60 23.65
C LEU A 440 -12.20 12.10 22.20
N ARG A 441 -12.07 13.40 22.03
CA ARG A 441 -11.97 14.04 20.71
C ARG A 441 -10.56 14.51 20.45
N LEU A 442 -10.04 14.08 19.28
CA LEU A 442 -8.75 14.51 18.78
C LEU A 442 -8.91 15.76 17.91
N SER A 443 -7.99 16.65 18.05
CA SER A 443 -7.85 17.84 17.21
C SER A 443 -6.37 18.11 16.93
N LYS A 444 -6.09 18.84 15.86
CA LYS A 444 -4.74 19.17 15.43
C LYS A 444 -3.83 17.92 15.34
N VAL A 445 -4.41 16.82 14.86
CA VAL A 445 -3.62 15.62 14.61
C VAL A 445 -2.70 15.88 13.44
N GLU A 446 -1.41 15.72 13.67
CA GLU A 446 -0.37 15.80 12.65
C GLU A 446 0.46 14.53 12.68
N ALA A 447 0.74 13.98 11.51
CA ALA A 447 1.69 12.90 11.35
C ALA A 447 2.72 13.30 10.28
N ARG A 448 3.97 12.93 10.49
CA ARG A 448 5.05 13.24 9.56
C ARG A 448 6.05 12.10 9.49
N ILE A 449 6.41 11.75 8.26
CA ILE A 449 7.57 10.93 7.93
C ILE A 449 8.49 11.82 7.08
N PRO A 450 9.60 12.32 7.62
CA PRO A 450 10.51 13.22 6.89
C PRO A 450 11.18 12.55 5.69
N ASP A 451 11.51 11.26 5.83
CA ASP A 451 12.14 10.45 4.79
C ASP A 451 11.61 9.01 4.83
N LEU A 452 10.94 8.62 3.76
CA LEU A 452 10.40 7.27 3.60
C LEU A 452 11.49 6.19 3.42
N ALA A 453 12.72 6.60 3.09
CA ALA A 453 13.86 5.68 3.04
C ALA A 453 14.36 5.31 4.44
N HIS A 454 14.18 6.22 5.42
CA HIS A 454 14.55 6.03 6.83
C HIS A 454 13.33 6.36 7.69
N THR A 455 12.35 5.45 7.71
CA THR A 455 11.03 5.74 8.25
C THR A 455 11.03 5.93 9.76
N VAL A 456 10.92 7.18 10.18
CA VAL A 456 10.57 7.58 11.55
C VAL A 456 9.24 8.31 11.50
N VAL A 457 8.21 7.74 12.10
CA VAL A 457 6.87 8.33 12.13
C VAL A 457 6.75 9.23 13.34
N GLY A 458 6.65 10.54 13.12
CA GLY A 458 6.28 11.51 14.13
C GLY A 458 4.76 11.70 14.14
N VAL A 459 4.13 11.60 15.32
CA VAL A 459 2.71 11.88 15.50
C VAL A 459 2.54 12.89 16.62
N SER A 460 1.75 13.93 16.40
CA SER A 460 1.30 14.83 17.45
C SER A 460 -0.22 15.00 17.40
N ALA A 461 -0.85 15.11 18.57
CA ALA A 461 -2.29 15.32 18.68
C ALA A 461 -2.64 16.05 19.97
N ASP A 462 -3.63 16.93 19.90
CA ASP A 462 -4.35 17.45 21.03
C ASP A 462 -5.65 16.64 21.20
N ALA A 463 -5.98 16.25 22.42
CA ALA A 463 -7.23 15.57 22.71
C ALA A 463 -7.95 16.23 23.89
N ARG A 464 -9.27 16.12 23.91
CA ARG A 464 -10.12 16.58 25.01
C ARG A 464 -11.27 15.62 25.23
N GLY A 465 -11.59 15.36 26.48
CA GLY A 465 -12.74 14.54 26.83
C GLY A 465 -12.75 14.06 28.28
N PRO A 466 -13.63 13.10 28.61
CA PRO A 466 -13.78 12.58 29.96
C PRO A 466 -12.49 11.98 30.51
N LEU A 467 -12.09 12.41 31.71
CA LEU A 467 -10.93 11.87 32.41
C LEU A 467 -11.03 10.35 32.62
N ALA A 468 -12.22 9.83 32.85
CA ALA A 468 -12.45 8.39 33.00
C ALA A 468 -12.06 7.59 31.76
N GLU A 469 -12.40 8.10 30.55
CA GLU A 469 -12.02 7.44 29.30
C GLU A 469 -10.51 7.53 29.03
N LEU A 470 -9.89 8.65 29.41
CA LEU A 470 -8.43 8.77 29.34
C LEU A 470 -7.71 7.77 30.24
N LEU A 471 -8.18 7.61 31.50
CA LEU A 471 -7.64 6.59 32.41
C LEU A 471 -7.81 5.18 31.85
N THR A 472 -8.97 4.88 31.27
CA THR A 472 -9.20 3.60 30.58
C THR A 472 -8.23 3.39 29.43
N LEU A 473 -8.01 4.40 28.60
CA LEU A 473 -7.06 4.36 27.48
C LEU A 473 -5.64 4.07 27.98
N MET A 474 -5.22 4.69 29.09
CA MET A 474 -3.91 4.47 29.67
C MET A 474 -3.76 3.03 30.20
N THR A 475 -4.74 2.50 30.89
CA THR A 475 -4.67 1.17 31.50
C THR A 475 -4.80 0.03 30.50
N THR A 476 -5.46 0.25 29.38
CA THR A 476 -5.64 -0.73 28.28
C THR A 476 -4.58 -0.63 27.19
N SER A 477 -3.56 0.20 27.37
CA SER A 477 -2.49 0.44 26.40
C SER A 477 -1.10 0.34 27.05
N PRO A 478 -0.01 0.33 26.29
CA PRO A 478 1.36 0.38 26.79
C PRO A 478 1.67 1.59 27.68
N LEU A 479 0.86 2.65 27.61
CA LEU A 479 1.00 3.85 28.46
C LEU A 479 0.88 3.54 29.95
N GLY A 480 0.09 2.53 30.34
CA GLY A 480 -0.01 2.09 31.74
C GLY A 480 1.32 1.68 32.32
N ARG A 481 2.12 0.89 31.59
CA ARG A 481 3.46 0.50 32.02
C ARG A 481 4.43 1.67 32.13
N MET A 482 4.29 2.67 31.26
CA MET A 482 5.11 3.90 31.28
C MET A 482 4.87 4.75 32.53
N THR A 483 3.69 4.61 33.18
CA THR A 483 3.35 5.25 34.44
C THR A 483 3.59 4.33 35.63
N GLY A 484 4.31 3.22 35.45
CA GLY A 484 4.57 2.23 36.52
C GLY A 484 3.30 1.56 37.06
N ASN A 485 2.22 1.51 36.26
CA ASN A 485 0.89 1.04 36.64
C ASN A 485 0.25 1.79 37.83
N ALA A 486 0.77 2.97 38.16
CA ALA A 486 0.28 3.77 39.28
C ALA A 486 -1.19 4.19 39.17
N LEU A 487 -1.75 4.17 37.97
CA LEU A 487 -3.13 4.56 37.66
C LEU A 487 -4.04 3.36 37.34
N GLU A 488 -3.61 2.13 37.60
CA GLU A 488 -4.36 0.92 37.23
C GLU A 488 -5.75 0.88 37.88
N GLN A 489 -5.84 1.37 39.12
CA GLN A 489 -7.09 1.43 39.88
C GLN A 489 -7.68 2.85 39.98
N ALA A 490 -7.08 3.80 39.24
CA ALA A 490 -7.50 5.17 39.32
C ALA A 490 -8.87 5.40 38.63
N SER A 491 -9.67 6.26 39.24
CA SER A 491 -10.93 6.75 38.66
C SER A 491 -10.98 8.26 38.72
N GLY A 492 -11.70 8.88 37.76
CA GLY A 492 -11.79 10.31 37.70
C GLY A 492 -13.06 10.78 36.99
N THR A 493 -13.48 11.99 37.28
CA THR A 493 -14.62 12.66 36.65
C THR A 493 -14.19 14.00 36.04
N GLY A 494 -15.07 14.55 35.21
CA GLY A 494 -14.81 15.81 34.49
C GLY A 494 -13.98 15.59 33.22
N ASN A 495 -13.77 16.67 32.47
CA ASN A 495 -12.99 16.66 31.24
C ASN A 495 -11.52 17.04 31.52
N ALA A 496 -10.63 16.46 30.73
CA ALA A 496 -9.21 16.81 30.72
C ALA A 496 -8.75 17.14 29.30
N ASP A 497 -7.75 17.99 29.21
CA ASP A 497 -7.02 18.27 27.97
C ASP A 497 -5.75 17.40 27.96
N PHE A 498 -5.50 16.78 26.83
CA PHE A 498 -4.40 15.82 26.64
C PHE A 498 -3.59 16.20 25.41
N GLN A 499 -2.27 16.18 25.51
CA GLN A 499 -1.34 16.36 24.39
C GLN A 499 -0.44 15.15 24.27
N LEU A 500 -0.27 14.65 23.06
CA LEU A 500 0.58 13.52 22.76
C LEU A 500 1.54 13.83 21.64
N ARG A 501 2.80 13.44 21.80
CA ARG A 501 3.84 13.41 20.77
C ARG A 501 4.53 12.07 20.78
N LEU A 502 4.59 11.45 19.60
CA LEU A 502 5.23 10.16 19.41
C LEU A 502 6.31 10.29 18.35
N SER A 503 7.40 9.56 18.53
CA SER A 503 8.45 9.36 17.52
C SER A 503 8.72 7.87 17.43
N LEU A 504 8.34 7.26 16.30
CA LEU A 504 8.28 5.82 16.11
C LEU A 504 9.26 5.43 14.99
N PRO A 505 10.47 4.95 15.28
CA PRO A 505 11.36 4.37 14.30
C PRO A 505 10.83 2.98 13.92
N ILE A 506 10.40 2.81 12.66
CA ILE A 506 9.74 1.59 12.20
C ILE A 506 10.68 0.38 12.18
N SER A 507 11.97 0.61 11.92
CA SER A 507 13.00 -0.44 11.94
C SER A 507 13.29 -1.00 13.34
N ASP A 508 12.99 -0.23 14.41
CA ASP A 508 13.17 -0.64 15.81
C ASP A 508 12.17 0.09 16.71
N ILE A 509 10.96 -0.45 16.78
CA ILE A 509 9.84 0.14 17.53
C ILE A 509 10.15 0.27 19.04
N ASN A 510 11.10 -0.52 19.56
CA ASN A 510 11.49 -0.44 20.98
C ASN A 510 12.22 0.87 21.33
N LYS A 511 12.74 1.57 20.32
CA LYS A 511 13.36 2.91 20.47
C LYS A 511 12.35 4.05 20.35
N SER A 512 11.06 3.75 20.37
CA SER A 512 10.01 4.76 20.33
C SER A 512 10.13 5.74 21.51
N LYS A 513 9.87 7.02 21.21
CA LYS A 513 9.79 8.08 22.21
C LYS A 513 8.36 8.57 22.32
N VAL A 514 7.92 8.72 23.55
CA VAL A 514 6.58 9.21 23.90
C VAL A 514 6.74 10.43 24.78
N GLN A 515 6.04 11.50 24.46
CA GLN A 515 5.93 12.68 25.32
C GLN A 515 4.47 13.13 25.34
N GLY A 516 3.99 13.52 26.48
CA GLY A 516 2.64 14.05 26.59
C GLY A 516 2.39 14.80 27.87
N SER A 517 1.24 15.44 27.90
CA SER A 517 0.75 16.13 29.10
C SER A 517 -0.76 15.95 29.24
N VAL A 518 -1.21 15.84 30.48
CA VAL A 518 -2.62 15.87 30.85
C VAL A 518 -2.84 17.11 31.70
N THR A 519 -3.72 18.01 31.29
CA THR A 519 -4.11 19.21 32.04
C THR A 519 -5.46 19.01 32.67
N LEU A 520 -5.51 19.17 33.96
CA LEU A 520 -6.71 19.05 34.81
C LEU A 520 -7.20 20.45 35.20
N ALA A 521 -8.49 20.69 35.07
CA ALA A 521 -9.08 22.02 35.24
C ALA A 521 -10.22 22.06 36.31
N GLY A 522 -10.10 21.21 37.32
CA GLY A 522 -11.12 21.12 38.39
C GLY A 522 -11.74 19.72 38.49
N ASN A 523 -11.04 18.73 38.05
CA ASN A 523 -11.47 17.32 38.04
C ASN A 523 -11.56 16.73 39.44
N GLU A 524 -12.31 15.65 39.56
CA GLU A 524 -12.20 14.74 40.70
C GLU A 524 -11.33 13.54 40.30
N LEU A 525 -10.42 13.14 41.15
CA LEU A 525 -9.48 12.02 40.92
C LEU A 525 -9.37 11.18 42.18
N ARG A 526 -9.43 9.86 42.04
CA ARG A 526 -9.15 8.89 43.09
C ARG A 526 -8.13 7.90 42.57
N ILE A 527 -7.01 7.78 43.25
CA ILE A 527 -5.88 6.92 42.84
C ILE A 527 -6.16 5.45 43.02
N THR A 528 -6.76 5.08 44.19
CA THR A 528 -7.24 3.73 44.48
C THR A 528 -8.63 3.82 45.10
N PRO A 529 -9.46 2.75 45.07
CA PRO A 529 -10.79 2.75 45.69
C PRO A 529 -10.80 3.13 47.16
N ASP A 530 -9.74 2.76 47.88
CA ASP A 530 -9.61 3.01 49.31
C ASP A 530 -8.92 4.34 49.67
N ALA A 531 -8.49 5.09 48.66
CA ALA A 531 -7.88 6.40 48.86
C ALA A 531 -8.94 7.54 48.94
N PRO A 532 -8.69 8.57 49.76
CA PRO A 532 -9.52 9.78 49.71
C PRO A 532 -9.57 10.39 48.33
N ALA A 533 -10.74 10.90 47.91
CA ALA A 533 -10.88 11.59 46.65
C ALA A 533 -10.13 12.94 46.69
N LEU A 534 -9.43 13.22 45.63
CA LEU A 534 -8.90 14.55 45.32
C LEU A 534 -9.95 15.29 44.48
N THR A 535 -10.47 16.37 45.00
CA THR A 535 -11.49 17.18 44.30
C THR A 535 -10.89 18.51 43.82
N ARG A 536 -11.49 19.11 42.83
CA ARG A 536 -11.03 20.36 42.20
C ARG A 536 -9.57 20.32 41.75
N VAL A 537 -9.12 19.17 41.29
CA VAL A 537 -7.75 18.96 40.84
C VAL A 537 -7.43 19.87 39.67
N ARG A 538 -6.39 20.69 39.82
CA ARG A 538 -5.87 21.59 38.77
C ARG A 538 -4.37 21.43 38.65
N GLY A 539 -3.84 21.55 37.44
CA GLY A 539 -2.40 21.41 37.18
C GLY A 539 -2.18 20.50 35.97
N ALA A 540 -0.94 20.14 35.76
CA ALA A 540 -0.57 19.29 34.64
C ALA A 540 0.28 18.09 35.10
N VAL A 541 0.04 16.96 34.45
CA VAL A 541 0.87 15.77 34.54
C VAL A 541 1.62 15.62 33.21
N GLN A 542 2.92 15.70 33.21
CA GLN A 542 3.77 15.44 32.05
C GLN A 542 4.25 14.00 32.11
N PHE A 543 4.29 13.31 30.97
CA PHE A 543 4.76 11.93 30.89
C PHE A 543 5.63 11.70 29.65
N SER A 544 6.49 10.71 29.76
CA SER A 544 7.37 10.22 28.70
C SER A 544 7.52 8.70 28.78
N GLU A 545 8.26 8.11 27.84
CA GLU A 545 8.63 6.68 27.90
C GLU A 545 9.42 6.30 29.17
N THR A 546 10.01 7.28 29.85
CA THR A 546 10.85 7.06 31.06
C THR A 546 10.11 7.33 32.37
N GLY A 547 8.90 7.89 32.33
CA GLY A 547 8.13 8.18 33.52
C GLY A 547 7.23 9.41 33.40
N PHE A 548 6.77 9.91 34.55
CA PHE A 548 5.91 11.08 34.63
C PHE A 548 6.34 12.07 35.72
N SER A 549 5.89 13.31 35.60
CA SER A 549 6.10 14.36 36.60
C SER A 549 4.82 15.19 36.80
N LEU A 550 4.59 15.63 38.03
CA LEU A 550 3.50 16.52 38.40
C LEU A 550 3.99 17.98 38.32
N SER A 551 3.24 18.83 37.62
CA SER A 551 3.55 20.25 37.48
C SER A 551 2.40 21.10 38.03
N ASN A 552 2.68 21.83 39.13
CA ASN A 552 1.72 22.71 39.81
C ASN A 552 0.36 22.07 40.12
N VAL A 553 0.37 20.82 40.55
CA VAL A 553 -0.87 20.09 40.87
C VAL A 553 -1.39 20.54 42.26
N GLN A 554 -2.58 21.09 42.24
CA GLN A 554 -3.32 21.52 43.43
C GLN A 554 -4.69 20.86 43.45
N ALA A 555 -5.15 20.50 44.61
CA ALA A 555 -6.44 19.85 44.81
C ALA A 555 -7.03 20.22 46.15
N GLN A 556 -8.21 19.69 46.46
CA GLN A 556 -8.77 19.63 47.80
C GLN A 556 -8.87 18.16 48.24
N ALA A 557 -8.42 17.91 49.44
CA ALA A 557 -8.52 16.60 50.09
C ALA A 557 -8.69 16.77 51.57
N LEU A 558 -9.45 15.90 52.22
CA LEU A 558 -9.70 15.90 53.66
C LEU A 558 -10.22 17.24 54.19
N GLY A 559 -11.04 17.94 53.34
CA GLY A 559 -11.65 19.23 53.70
C GLY A 559 -10.77 20.47 53.51
N GLY A 560 -9.50 20.33 53.15
CA GLY A 560 -8.58 21.43 52.96
C GLY A 560 -7.79 21.37 51.64
N PRO A 561 -7.03 22.43 51.34
CA PRO A 561 -6.18 22.45 50.13
C PRO A 561 -4.99 21.52 50.27
N VAL A 562 -4.60 20.92 49.14
CA VAL A 562 -3.40 20.07 49.04
C VAL A 562 -2.63 20.40 47.77
N ARG A 563 -1.32 20.45 47.88
CA ARG A 563 -0.38 20.59 46.76
C ARG A 563 0.39 19.29 46.59
N LEU A 564 0.44 18.80 45.35
CA LEU A 564 1.16 17.58 45.01
C LEU A 564 2.33 17.90 44.09
N GLU A 565 3.44 17.25 44.31
CA GLU A 565 4.67 17.33 43.53
C GLU A 565 5.36 15.97 43.44
N GLY A 566 6.24 15.77 42.47
CA GLY A 566 6.98 14.52 42.28
C GLY A 566 6.68 13.88 40.94
N GLY A 567 6.88 12.57 40.86
CA GLY A 567 6.69 11.81 39.66
C GLY A 567 7.39 10.47 39.67
N MET A 568 7.63 9.94 38.47
CA MET A 568 8.35 8.70 38.23
C MET A 568 9.70 9.00 37.59
N ARG A 569 10.78 8.36 38.08
CA ARG A 569 12.10 8.37 37.46
C ARG A 569 12.45 7.00 36.93
N ALA A 570 13.14 6.92 35.80
CA ALA A 570 13.79 5.69 35.40
C ALA A 570 14.85 5.30 36.47
N LEU A 571 14.74 4.09 37.02
CA LEU A 571 15.74 3.56 37.92
C LEU A 571 16.95 3.08 37.12
N ALA A 572 18.16 3.25 37.68
CA ALA A 572 19.37 2.67 37.11
C ALA A 572 19.24 1.13 37.07
N ALA A 573 19.88 0.45 36.15
CA ALA A 573 19.82 -1.01 36.01
C ALA A 573 20.33 -1.76 37.23
N ASN A 574 21.13 -1.11 38.08
CA ASN A 574 21.68 -1.61 39.31
C ASN A 574 21.03 -0.99 40.59
N ALA A 575 19.90 -0.30 40.45
CA ALA A 575 19.19 0.30 41.56
C ALA A 575 18.79 -0.77 42.59
N PRO A 576 18.92 -0.49 43.91
CA PRO A 576 18.48 -1.43 44.94
C PRO A 576 17.00 -1.76 44.80
N ALA A 577 16.61 -3.00 45.06
CA ALA A 577 15.20 -3.43 45.04
C ALA A 577 14.32 -2.66 46.08
N THR A 578 14.96 -1.91 46.97
CA THR A 578 14.32 -1.03 47.96
C THR A 578 13.97 0.36 47.39
N GLU A 579 14.47 0.73 46.23
CA GLU A 579 14.19 2.02 45.64
C GLU A 579 12.91 1.98 44.81
N SER A 580 12.02 2.97 45.00
CA SER A 580 10.79 3.11 44.25
C SER A 580 10.97 4.07 43.08
N ALA A 581 10.55 3.66 41.89
CA ALA A 581 10.54 4.51 40.72
C ALA A 581 9.58 5.70 40.87
N VAL A 582 8.46 5.53 41.56
CA VAL A 582 7.42 6.54 41.76
C VAL A 582 7.55 7.17 43.13
N GLN A 583 7.70 8.48 43.20
CA GLN A 583 7.74 9.27 44.42
C GLN A 583 6.89 10.52 44.26
N ILE A 584 5.78 10.58 44.98
CA ILE A 584 4.87 11.73 45.02
C ILE A 584 4.85 12.26 46.47
N ARG A 585 5.00 13.57 46.59
CA ARG A 585 4.88 14.25 47.86
C ARG A 585 3.66 15.16 47.85
N ALA A 586 2.96 15.24 48.94
CA ALA A 586 1.88 16.16 49.13
C ALA A 586 2.01 16.92 50.43
N GLN A 587 1.60 18.19 50.38
CA GLN A 587 1.49 19.05 51.57
C GLN A 587 0.07 19.63 51.57
N GLY A 588 -0.64 19.48 52.67
CA GLY A 588 -2.02 19.93 52.77
C GLY A 588 -2.47 20.23 54.17
N THR A 589 -3.73 20.60 54.31
CA THR A 589 -4.40 20.84 55.57
C THR A 589 -5.63 19.93 55.61
N ALA A 590 -5.79 19.16 56.70
CA ALA A 590 -6.96 18.35 56.96
C ALA A 590 -7.86 19.05 57.98
N THR A 591 -9.17 19.11 57.70
CA THR A 591 -10.16 19.63 58.61
C THR A 591 -10.89 18.52 59.35
N ALA A 592 -11.33 18.73 60.56
CA ALA A 592 -12.12 17.76 61.31
C ALA A 592 -13.34 17.26 60.51
N GLU A 593 -14.06 18.17 59.87
CA GLU A 593 -15.21 17.88 58.99
C GLU A 593 -14.84 17.04 57.80
N GLY A 594 -13.72 17.37 57.09
CA GLY A 594 -13.25 16.63 55.95
C GLY A 594 -12.81 15.22 56.32
N LEU A 595 -12.18 15.03 57.47
CA LEU A 595 -11.85 13.72 58.00
C LEU A 595 -13.08 12.85 58.34
N GLN A 596 -14.12 13.48 58.92
CA GLN A 596 -15.41 12.80 59.23
C GLN A 596 -16.11 12.33 57.96
N GLN A 597 -16.08 13.16 56.89
CA GLN A 597 -16.71 12.88 55.61
C GLN A 597 -15.95 11.91 54.72
N THR A 598 -14.83 11.35 55.19
CA THR A 598 -13.96 10.43 54.43
C THR A 598 -14.04 9.02 55.03
N PRO A 599 -15.02 8.17 54.64
CA PRO A 599 -15.21 6.82 55.19
C PRO A 599 -14.01 5.89 54.97
N GLN A 600 -13.22 6.15 53.96
CA GLN A 600 -12.01 5.40 53.60
C GLN A 600 -10.96 5.43 54.69
N LEU A 601 -11.00 6.41 55.57
CA LEU A 601 -10.11 6.49 56.72
C LEU A 601 -10.52 5.56 57.88
N GLY A 602 -11.63 4.82 57.73
CA GLY A 602 -12.11 3.84 58.72
C GLY A 602 -12.24 4.41 60.15
N MET A 603 -11.49 3.86 61.10
CA MET A 603 -11.55 4.32 62.49
C MET A 603 -11.18 5.79 62.65
N LEU A 604 -10.28 6.35 61.82
CA LEU A 604 -9.89 7.76 61.90
C LEU A 604 -11.06 8.70 61.57
N SER A 605 -11.95 8.33 60.67
CA SER A 605 -13.15 9.11 60.40
C SER A 605 -14.13 9.16 61.56
N GLN A 606 -14.19 8.09 62.34
CA GLN A 606 -15.02 8.02 63.56
C GLN A 606 -14.43 8.87 64.71
N LEU A 607 -13.10 8.76 64.90
CA LEU A 607 -12.38 9.62 65.88
C LEU A 607 -12.52 11.11 65.52
N ALA A 608 -12.51 11.44 64.25
CA ALA A 608 -12.68 12.82 63.77
C ALA A 608 -14.03 13.43 64.16
N ARG A 609 -15.07 12.64 64.48
CA ARG A 609 -16.34 13.14 65.04
C ARG A 609 -16.18 13.81 66.42
N ARG A 610 -15.08 13.55 67.11
CA ARG A 610 -14.68 14.18 68.36
C ARG A 610 -13.60 15.24 68.18
N ALA A 611 -13.33 15.61 66.91
CA ALA A 611 -12.34 16.61 66.59
C ALA A 611 -13.01 17.92 66.13
N THR A 612 -12.31 19.05 66.32
CA THR A 612 -12.65 20.36 65.75
C THR A 612 -11.38 21.08 65.31
N GLY A 613 -11.48 21.94 64.28
CA GLY A 613 -10.33 22.67 63.78
C GLY A 613 -9.67 21.96 62.58
N SER A 614 -8.42 22.32 62.32
CA SER A 614 -7.67 21.81 61.17
C SER A 614 -6.17 21.64 61.50
N ALA A 615 -5.51 20.72 60.88
CA ALA A 615 -4.05 20.52 61.05
C ALA A 615 -3.33 20.32 59.72
N PRO A 616 -2.11 20.86 59.59
CA PRO A 616 -1.26 20.60 58.43
C PRO A 616 -0.75 19.16 58.43
N TYR A 617 -0.60 18.57 57.25
CA TYR A 617 0.02 17.27 57.09
C TYR A 617 0.96 17.26 55.87
N THR A 618 1.92 16.32 55.92
CA THR A 618 2.74 15.96 54.77
C THR A 618 2.53 14.51 54.45
N LEU A 619 2.53 14.19 53.15
CA LEU A 619 2.32 12.85 52.67
C LEU A 619 3.42 12.51 51.64
N ALA A 620 3.97 11.31 51.73
CA ALA A 620 4.81 10.70 50.71
C ALA A 620 4.17 9.41 50.26
N LEU A 621 3.96 9.31 48.93
CA LEU A 621 3.40 8.13 48.25
C LEU A 621 4.45 7.57 47.33
N SER A 622 4.69 6.27 47.41
CA SER A 622 5.50 5.51 46.48
C SER A 622 4.78 4.22 46.09
N PHE A 623 5.24 3.54 45.07
CA PHE A 623 4.65 2.27 44.66
C PHE A 623 5.74 1.20 44.60
N ARG A 624 5.47 0.06 45.20
CA ARG A 624 6.37 -1.08 45.20
C ARG A 624 5.60 -2.35 44.89
N ARG A 625 6.02 -3.07 43.85
CA ARG A 625 5.29 -4.24 43.34
C ARG A 625 3.81 -3.97 43.03
N GLY A 626 3.47 -2.75 42.55
CA GLY A 626 2.08 -2.34 42.30
C GLY A 626 1.27 -1.99 43.57
N VAL A 627 1.88 -2.11 44.78
CA VAL A 627 1.23 -1.76 46.05
C VAL A 627 1.63 -0.35 46.45
N PRO A 628 0.67 0.54 46.78
CA PRO A 628 0.98 1.86 47.29
C PRO A 628 1.62 1.80 48.67
N GLU A 629 2.77 2.43 48.82
CA GLU A 629 3.40 2.71 50.10
C GLU A 629 3.13 4.17 50.48
N LEU A 630 2.54 4.38 51.64
CA LEU A 630 2.07 5.69 52.09
C LEU A 630 2.69 6.05 53.43
N GLN A 631 3.29 7.24 53.50
CA GLN A 631 3.74 7.83 54.77
C GLN A 631 3.02 9.17 54.99
N VAL A 632 2.39 9.33 56.10
CA VAL A 632 1.74 10.59 56.52
C VAL A 632 2.34 11.07 57.86
N ASN A 633 2.71 12.34 57.90
CA ASN A 633 3.22 12.97 59.12
C ASN A 633 2.40 14.23 59.40
N THR A 634 2.02 14.41 60.64
CA THR A 634 1.37 15.62 61.14
C THR A 634 1.67 15.84 62.62
N SER A 635 1.67 17.07 63.05
CA SER A 635 1.78 17.43 64.48
C SER A 635 0.41 17.55 65.13
N LEU A 636 -0.67 17.39 64.39
CA LEU A 636 -2.05 17.65 64.80
C LEU A 636 -2.27 19.02 65.48
N GLN A 637 -1.33 19.97 65.33
CA GLN A 637 -1.45 21.32 65.85
C GLN A 637 -2.55 22.09 65.08
N GLY A 638 -3.49 22.74 65.72
CA GLY A 638 -4.66 23.37 65.15
C GLY A 638 -5.91 22.50 65.19
N LEU A 639 -5.79 21.20 65.52
CA LEU A 639 -6.89 20.26 65.66
C LEU A 639 -7.08 19.92 67.17
N ALA A 640 -8.24 20.21 67.73
CA ALA A 640 -8.60 19.77 69.08
C ALA A 640 -9.26 18.38 69.03
N LEU A 641 -8.96 17.51 70.03
CA LEU A 641 -9.56 16.18 70.22
C LEU A 641 -10.31 16.11 71.54
N ALA A 642 -11.63 16.01 71.51
CA ALA A 642 -12.48 15.85 72.68
C ALA A 642 -12.57 14.37 73.05
N LEU A 643 -11.41 13.76 73.47
CA LEU A 643 -11.25 12.38 73.92
C LEU A 643 -10.79 12.33 75.38
N PRO A 644 -11.01 11.22 76.12
CA PRO A 644 -10.43 11.07 77.42
C PRO A 644 -8.91 11.10 77.42
N PRO A 645 -8.25 11.56 78.49
CA PRO A 645 -6.80 11.41 78.62
C PRO A 645 -6.36 9.94 78.47
N PRO A 646 -5.21 9.68 77.82
CA PRO A 646 -4.20 10.60 77.30
C PRO A 646 -4.42 11.09 75.89
N LEU A 647 -5.49 10.72 75.19
CA LEU A 647 -5.76 11.01 73.79
C LEU A 647 -6.41 12.38 73.55
N GLY A 648 -6.98 12.99 74.59
CA GLY A 648 -7.57 14.36 74.55
C GLY A 648 -6.49 15.41 74.40
N LYS A 649 -6.70 16.41 73.45
CA LYS A 649 -5.75 17.49 73.25
C LYS A 649 -6.48 18.81 72.87
N ALA A 650 -5.91 19.91 73.34
CA ALA A 650 -6.31 21.26 72.89
C ALA A 650 -5.74 21.54 71.51
N ALA A 651 -6.34 22.52 70.81
CA ALA A 651 -5.94 22.88 69.46
C ALA A 651 -4.47 23.39 69.33
N ASP A 652 -4.01 24.10 70.35
CA ASP A 652 -2.68 24.71 70.45
C ASP A 652 -1.58 23.75 70.81
N THR A 653 -1.91 22.55 71.35
CA THR A 653 -0.92 21.51 71.71
C THR A 653 -0.54 20.67 70.49
N SER A 654 0.75 20.25 70.41
CA SER A 654 1.25 19.35 69.39
C SER A 654 1.15 17.90 69.83
N LEU A 655 0.63 17.01 69.00
CA LEU A 655 0.65 15.58 69.12
C LEU A 655 1.17 14.99 67.83
N PRO A 656 2.42 14.56 67.77
CA PRO A 656 2.97 13.99 66.55
C PRO A 656 2.25 12.70 66.20
N LEU A 657 1.78 12.61 64.96
CA LEU A 657 1.18 11.40 64.36
C LEU A 657 1.97 11.05 63.13
N ARG A 658 2.47 9.84 63.09
CA ARG A 658 3.05 9.24 61.92
C ARG A 658 2.28 7.97 61.54
N PHE A 659 1.87 7.92 60.28
CA PHE A 659 1.27 6.75 59.66
C PHE A 659 2.20 6.25 58.56
N ASP A 660 2.57 4.97 58.62
CA ASP A 660 3.36 4.31 57.58
C ASP A 660 2.62 3.07 57.11
N ASN A 661 2.42 2.95 55.79
CA ASN A 661 2.03 1.72 55.12
C ASN A 661 3.13 1.34 54.15
N GLN A 662 3.80 0.24 54.33
CA GLN A 662 4.92 -0.22 53.49
C GLN A 662 4.79 -1.68 53.16
N VAL A 663 5.30 -2.11 52.01
CA VAL A 663 5.43 -3.53 51.67
C VAL A 663 6.33 -4.20 52.71
N ALA A 664 5.86 -5.30 53.34
CA ALA A 664 6.59 -6.00 54.37
C ALA A 664 7.94 -6.54 53.83
N ARG A 665 9.00 -6.46 54.64
CA ARG A 665 10.34 -6.92 54.26
C ARG A 665 10.36 -8.36 53.76
N GLU A 666 9.51 -9.21 54.31
CA GLU A 666 9.33 -10.63 53.96
C GLU A 666 8.92 -10.79 52.47
N SER A 667 8.13 -9.85 51.93
CA SER A 667 7.68 -9.83 50.54
C SER A 667 8.72 -9.29 49.56
N LEU A 668 9.81 -8.74 50.08
CA LEU A 668 10.94 -8.21 49.29
C LEU A 668 12.15 -9.15 49.26
N VAL A 669 12.29 -10.01 50.29
CA VAL A 669 13.37 -10.97 50.39
C VAL A 669 13.09 -12.14 49.46
N GLY A 670 13.99 -12.43 48.52
CA GLY A 670 13.86 -13.54 47.58
C GLY A 670 13.52 -13.13 46.15
N LEU A 671 13.16 -11.86 45.86
CA LEU A 671 12.95 -11.36 44.49
C LEU A 671 14.25 -11.30 43.69
N ALA A 672 15.40 -11.14 44.36
CA ALA A 672 16.70 -11.07 43.69
C ALA A 672 17.21 -12.46 43.22
N ASN A 673 16.63 -13.56 43.69
CA ASN A 673 17.16 -14.91 43.46
C ASN A 673 16.21 -15.89 42.75
N ASN A 674 14.97 -15.50 42.40
CA ASN A 674 13.98 -16.40 41.80
C ASN A 674 13.44 -15.90 40.44
N ASN A 675 13.95 -16.50 39.38
CA ASN A 675 13.37 -16.51 38.04
C ASN A 675 12.27 -17.60 37.95
N GLY A 676 11.14 -17.47 38.61
CA GLY A 676 10.07 -18.43 38.40
C GLY A 676 9.12 -18.60 39.59
N SER A 677 7.99 -19.12 39.35
CA SER A 677 6.75 -19.54 40.04
C SER A 677 6.59 -19.52 41.57
N ASN A 678 7.55 -19.07 42.36
CA ASN A 678 7.47 -18.98 43.83
C ASN A 678 7.77 -17.56 44.33
N ALA A 679 7.06 -16.55 43.80
CA ALA A 679 7.15 -15.21 44.40
C ALA A 679 6.61 -15.25 45.84
N PRO A 680 7.30 -14.60 46.82
CA PRO A 680 6.82 -14.57 48.20
C PRO A 680 5.44 -13.89 48.26
N PRO A 681 4.57 -14.32 49.22
CA PRO A 681 3.23 -13.74 49.34
C PRO A 681 3.31 -12.23 49.57
N LEU A 682 2.39 -11.51 48.93
CA LEU A 682 2.35 -10.05 48.99
C LEU A 682 1.76 -9.63 50.34
N ARG A 683 2.58 -8.99 51.18
CA ARG A 683 2.22 -8.50 52.51
C ARG A 683 2.60 -7.04 52.63
N ASP A 684 1.78 -6.27 53.38
CA ASP A 684 2.12 -4.93 53.85
C ASP A 684 2.19 -4.86 55.37
N GLN A 685 2.89 -3.84 55.84
CA GLN A 685 2.97 -3.49 57.23
C GLN A 685 2.44 -2.08 57.45
N ILE A 686 1.46 -1.93 58.29
CA ILE A 686 0.91 -0.65 58.70
C ILE A 686 1.42 -0.32 60.10
N THR A 687 1.90 0.90 60.29
CA THR A 687 2.36 1.41 61.57
C THR A 687 1.70 2.75 61.85
N PHE A 688 1.12 2.87 63.01
CA PHE A 688 0.69 4.13 63.61
C PHE A 688 1.63 4.46 64.76
N ASP A 689 2.16 5.67 64.77
CA ASP A 689 3.01 6.16 65.84
C ASP A 689 2.47 7.52 66.34
N LEU A 690 2.11 7.56 67.58
CA LEU A 690 1.61 8.75 68.31
C LEU A 690 2.66 9.35 69.27
N GLY A 691 3.93 9.13 68.96
CA GLY A 691 5.05 9.62 69.74
C GLY A 691 5.07 9.03 71.14
N ALA A 692 5.06 9.84 72.21
CA ALA A 692 5.09 9.38 73.58
C ALA A 692 3.85 8.61 74.01
N LEU A 693 2.71 8.71 73.32
CA LEU A 693 1.48 8.02 73.71
C LEU A 693 1.45 6.53 73.36
N GLY A 694 2.18 6.15 72.31
CA GLY A 694 2.26 4.75 71.92
C GLY A 694 2.27 4.55 70.37
N SER A 695 2.41 3.28 70.01
CA SER A 695 2.40 2.87 68.60
C SER A 695 1.60 1.58 68.41
N ALA A 696 1.07 1.41 67.22
CA ALA A 696 0.43 0.18 66.78
C ALA A 696 0.99 -0.24 65.41
N THR A 697 1.39 -1.49 65.29
CA THR A 697 1.90 -2.05 64.04
C THR A 697 1.19 -3.35 63.75
N TYR A 698 0.76 -3.56 62.52
CA TYR A 698 0.19 -4.83 62.06
C TYR A 698 0.58 -5.16 60.62
N VAL A 699 0.66 -6.45 60.32
CA VAL A 699 1.01 -7.00 59.02
C VAL A 699 -0.21 -7.63 58.42
N ARG A 700 -0.50 -7.28 57.17
CA ARG A 700 -1.61 -7.83 56.39
C ARG A 700 -1.11 -8.67 55.22
N ASP A 701 -1.89 -9.68 54.85
CA ASP A 701 -1.74 -10.45 53.62
C ASP A 701 -2.65 -9.81 52.55
N LEU A 702 -2.06 -9.44 51.45
CA LEU A 702 -2.72 -8.81 50.30
C LEU A 702 -2.96 -9.80 49.16
N SER A 703 -2.67 -11.09 49.30
CA SER A 703 -2.79 -12.12 48.25
C SER A 703 -4.24 -12.50 47.95
N GLY A 704 -5.18 -12.16 48.84
CA GLY A 704 -6.61 -12.41 48.69
C GLY A 704 -7.41 -11.20 48.21
N PRO A 705 -8.72 -11.36 47.94
CA PRO A 705 -9.61 -10.29 47.51
C PRO A 705 -9.82 -9.18 48.54
N GLN A 706 -9.54 -9.47 49.81
CA GLN A 706 -9.53 -8.50 50.92
C GLN A 706 -8.28 -8.66 51.75
N PRO A 707 -7.65 -7.53 52.20
CA PRO A 707 -6.51 -7.57 53.10
C PRO A 707 -6.84 -8.30 54.41
N ARG A 708 -6.02 -9.27 54.82
CA ARG A 708 -6.20 -10.05 56.03
C ARG A 708 -5.07 -9.77 57.00
N VAL A 709 -5.40 -9.33 58.24
CA VAL A 709 -4.41 -9.12 59.29
C VAL A 709 -3.85 -10.49 59.76
N LEU A 710 -2.54 -10.61 59.72
CA LEU A 710 -1.81 -11.82 60.13
C LEU A 710 -1.29 -11.72 61.56
N ARG A 711 -0.75 -10.58 61.92
CA ARG A 711 -0.16 -10.31 63.26
C ARG A 711 -0.18 -8.79 63.49
N GLY A 712 -0.16 -8.42 64.76
CA GLY A 712 -0.07 -7.03 65.21
C GLY A 712 0.56 -6.91 66.57
N ALA A 713 1.06 -5.73 66.87
CA ALA A 713 1.61 -5.35 68.18
C ALA A 713 1.15 -3.94 68.53
N ILE A 714 0.79 -3.69 69.72
CA ILE A 714 0.44 -2.38 70.29
C ILE A 714 1.41 -2.09 71.43
N GLY A 715 2.14 -0.99 71.31
CA GLY A 715 2.98 -0.45 72.39
C GLY A 715 2.28 0.78 72.96
N VAL A 716 2.09 0.78 74.27
CA VAL A 716 1.55 1.95 75.00
C VAL A 716 2.72 2.60 75.71
N GLY A 717 2.92 3.90 75.48
CA GLY A 717 3.88 4.70 76.17
C GLY A 717 3.41 4.91 77.62
N LEU A 718 4.21 4.52 78.57
CA LEU A 718 4.02 4.91 79.99
C LEU A 718 4.57 6.33 80.10
N SER A 719 3.67 7.32 80.35
CA SER A 719 4.05 8.69 80.71
C SER A 719 4.69 8.79 82.07
#